data_392153320347d8c8a3631930dddf6a61
#
_entry.id   392153320347d8c8a3631930dddf6a61
#
_cell.length_a   1.000
_cell.length_b   1.000
_cell.length_c   1.000
_cell.angle_alpha   90.00
_cell.angle_beta   90.00
_cell.angle_gamma   90.00
#
_symmetry.space_group_name_H-M   'P 1'
#
loop_
_entity.id
_entity.type
_entity.pdbx_description
1 polymer ?
#
loop_
_entity_poly.entity_id
_entity_poly.type
_entity_poly.pdbx_seq_one_letter_code
_entity_poly.pdbx_strand_id
1 'polypeptide(L)'
;MIMTNLYRALALPALIAPLFAWSVLTVNVEVTHQTCSYANGGVQALVSGGTPPYTYAWNTGSTAQYLFGVPPGTYSVTVTDAMSTQASAQGDVQSLPYQLASVVDGIPWCGSPRGAFQDPNVSGIQNNWTVNGMPTTLSGGGFIQFDTNPFDTFYSYPVDDGNGCTGTVTGTNGPQITNWPALTITDVDPSCDAANIGAIEVTAAGTVDGGIFGPYINIVRLDGPPVYQAYSVSSGNLVVDFVDLPPGAYAIHWWLGVTGEDLDPGVCGYDSLLVTVPSLGANCGSVQGTSYIDLDGDCIQDANEAGIPYNPLLVQPGNEAVLTNGSGQFAFGLPNGNYTLEQTDPTLVPICPVAQPVPFTVNTDLSTINLANSSTEPLDLRVSLAGTVFRPGFPTQYHVLVRNDSPQQSGPATVTLELDPTLVFVSSTVAASNMSGNTITWDLPAFTSFQAMQWYVTVQTPVGTPLGTLLNSTLTVSNTLPEGNLVNNTHIDADSVVGSFDPNDKRAQTSTRASESLYYINEDEWIDYTIRFQNTGTFPAEFVVITDTIAAELDMLTFEQGAASHPFTVSFKPGRVVEWRFDDIHLLDSASDELASHGLVKFRLRPTLPLVAGTVISNTANIYFDFNDPVITEPSVLTAEFSTGAQGQEQGQGQMLLQPNPASDDLLLRVTDGAIEVITVIAADGREVMRQWLRSSNSTIGVSGLPAGSYFLIATMSNGSVVRERFTKL
;
A
#
# COMPACT_ATOMS: atom_id res chain seq x y z
N MET A 1 85.68 25.16 -6.80
CA MET A 1 86.42 25.74 -5.64
C MET A 1 85.55 25.45 -4.41
N ILE A 2 86.07 24.49 -3.63
CA ILE A 2 85.97 24.33 -2.17
C ILE A 2 84.57 23.92 -1.65
N MET A 3 84.45 22.65 -1.38
CA MET A 3 84.62 21.87 -0.10
C MET A 3 83.37 21.98 0.82
N THR A 4 82.74 20.82 0.97
CA THR A 4 82.70 19.91 2.14
C THR A 4 81.78 20.38 3.26
N ASN A 5 80.80 19.65 3.72
CA ASN A 5 81.01 18.46 4.56
C ASN A 5 79.72 17.66 4.79
N LEU A 6 79.90 16.36 4.85
CA LEU A 6 78.97 15.35 5.36
C LEU A 6 78.59 15.60 6.82
N TYR A 7 77.33 15.40 7.18
CA TYR A 7 76.94 14.75 8.43
C TYR A 7 75.81 13.75 8.19
N ARG A 8 76.16 12.49 8.28
CA ARG A 8 75.22 11.39 8.47
C ARG A 8 74.69 11.48 9.88
N ALA A 9 73.37 11.65 10.05
CA ALA A 9 72.71 11.33 11.29
C ALA A 9 71.89 10.04 11.07
N LEU A 10 72.25 8.98 11.77
CA LEU A 10 71.49 7.76 11.92
C LEU A 10 70.21 8.11 12.65
N ALA A 11 69.08 7.94 11.96
CA ALA A 11 67.77 7.89 12.59
C ALA A 11 67.51 6.43 12.98
N LEU A 12 67.50 6.13 14.27
CA LEU A 12 66.86 4.92 14.81
C LEU A 12 65.36 4.93 14.48
N PRO A 13 64.79 3.83 14.06
CA PRO A 13 63.33 3.73 14.01
C PRO A 13 62.81 3.69 15.45
N ALA A 14 62.06 4.71 15.83
CA ALA A 14 61.25 4.67 17.02
C ALA A 14 60.17 3.61 16.84
N LEU A 15 60.31 2.53 17.62
CA LEU A 15 59.27 1.53 17.78
C LEU A 15 58.09 2.24 18.47
N ILE A 16 57.06 2.65 17.72
CA ILE A 16 55.79 3.06 18.29
C ILE A 16 55.07 1.75 18.65
N ALA A 17 55.25 1.31 19.87
CA ALA A 17 54.35 0.30 20.45
C ALA A 17 52.97 0.92 20.55
N PRO A 18 51.89 0.24 20.09
CA PRO A 18 50.56 0.73 20.32
C PRO A 18 50.33 0.75 21.84
N LEU A 19 50.06 1.93 22.37
CA LEU A 19 49.52 2.10 23.73
C LEU A 19 48.14 1.45 23.71
N PHE A 20 48.06 0.16 24.06
CA PHE A 20 46.81 -0.45 24.46
C PHE A 20 46.37 0.28 25.73
N ALA A 21 45.40 1.16 25.59
CA ALA A 21 44.66 1.66 26.73
C ALA A 21 43.94 0.42 27.35
N TRP A 22 44.48 -0.03 28.46
CA TRP A 22 43.87 -1.10 29.24
C TRP A 22 42.56 -0.55 29.79
N SER A 23 41.45 -0.84 29.11
CA SER A 23 40.16 -0.53 29.67
C SER A 23 39.91 -1.47 30.86
N VAL A 24 39.64 -0.89 32.00
CA VAL A 24 39.35 -1.66 33.22
C VAL A 24 38.18 -2.58 32.95
N LEU A 25 38.34 -3.88 33.23
CA LEU A 25 37.23 -4.83 33.17
C LEU A 25 36.16 -4.41 34.19
N THR A 26 34.97 -4.17 33.70
CA THR A 26 33.77 -3.90 34.51
C THR A 26 32.67 -4.85 34.12
N VAL A 27 31.86 -5.25 35.08
CA VAL A 27 30.68 -6.06 34.86
C VAL A 27 29.48 -5.39 35.54
N ASN A 28 28.34 -5.44 34.89
CA ASN A 28 27.03 -5.07 35.47
C ASN A 28 26.08 -6.27 35.30
N VAL A 29 25.08 -6.37 36.15
CA VAL A 29 24.02 -7.40 35.99
C VAL A 29 22.72 -6.73 35.65
N GLU A 30 22.22 -7.02 34.45
CA GLU A 30 20.88 -6.69 34.06
C GLU A 30 19.93 -7.73 34.61
N VAL A 31 18.79 -7.30 35.17
CA VAL A 31 17.85 -8.16 35.89
C VAL A 31 16.49 -8.11 35.23
N THR A 32 15.98 -9.27 34.88
CA THR A 32 14.56 -9.48 34.57
C THR A 32 13.88 -10.05 35.79
N HIS A 33 12.89 -9.36 36.36
CA HIS A 33 12.17 -9.82 37.53
C HIS A 33 11.19 -10.93 37.18
N GLN A 34 10.94 -11.83 38.10
CA GLN A 34 9.92 -12.85 37.97
C GLN A 34 8.54 -12.20 38.10
N THR A 35 7.65 -12.56 37.19
CA THR A 35 6.24 -12.16 37.29
C THR A 35 5.45 -13.22 38.01
N CYS A 36 4.87 -12.88 39.13
CA CYS A 36 4.10 -13.81 39.99
C CYS A 36 4.91 -15.09 40.33
N SER A 37 4.34 -16.27 40.01
CA SER A 37 4.99 -17.56 40.22
C SER A 37 5.58 -18.18 38.95
N TYR A 38 5.59 -17.46 37.84
CA TYR A 38 6.20 -17.92 36.59
C TYR A 38 7.72 -17.93 36.73
N ALA A 39 8.34 -19.03 36.33
CA ALA A 39 9.79 -19.17 36.33
C ALA A 39 10.41 -18.38 35.11
N ASN A 40 10.13 -17.08 35.01
CA ASN A 40 10.59 -16.22 33.93
C ASN A 40 11.59 -15.13 34.37
N GLY A 41 12.08 -15.19 35.60
CA GLY A 41 13.16 -14.35 36.07
C GLY A 41 14.43 -14.62 35.31
N GLY A 42 15.26 -13.58 35.12
CA GLY A 42 16.56 -13.71 34.42
C GLY A 42 17.60 -12.73 34.91
N VAL A 43 18.86 -13.08 34.71
CA VAL A 43 20.00 -12.19 34.95
C VAL A 43 21.02 -12.33 33.84
N GLN A 44 21.52 -11.21 33.33
CA GLN A 44 22.51 -11.16 32.27
C GLN A 44 23.75 -10.37 32.72
N ALA A 45 24.91 -10.95 32.51
CA ALA A 45 26.16 -10.25 32.76
C ALA A 45 26.57 -9.38 31.56
N LEU A 46 26.54 -8.06 31.74
CA LEU A 46 26.99 -7.06 30.78
C LEU A 46 28.43 -6.69 31.09
N VAL A 47 29.35 -7.07 30.21
CA VAL A 47 30.81 -6.87 30.38
C VAL A 47 31.26 -5.71 29.52
N SER A 48 32.05 -4.81 30.10
CA SER A 48 32.70 -3.73 29.40
C SER A 48 34.21 -3.66 29.78
N GLY A 49 35.06 -3.41 28.80
CA GLY A 49 36.48 -3.41 28.99
C GLY A 49 37.11 -4.81 29.17
N GLY A 50 38.35 -4.90 29.63
CA GLY A 50 39.09 -6.16 29.69
C GLY A 50 39.50 -6.72 28.33
N THR A 51 39.99 -7.94 28.30
CA THR A 51 40.49 -8.62 27.09
C THR A 51 39.64 -9.89 26.85
N PRO A 52 38.83 -9.95 25.79
CA PRO A 52 38.07 -11.17 25.47
C PRO A 52 39.00 -12.33 25.07
N PRO A 53 38.56 -13.63 25.20
CA PRO A 53 37.24 -14.05 25.63
C PRO A 53 37.03 -13.98 27.15
N TYR A 54 35.74 -13.82 27.52
CA TYR A 54 35.35 -13.79 28.94
C TYR A 54 34.81 -15.14 29.39
N THR A 55 35.05 -15.47 30.66
CA THR A 55 34.45 -16.62 31.34
C THR A 55 33.62 -16.12 32.51
N TYR A 56 32.49 -16.80 32.74
CA TYR A 56 31.50 -16.39 33.73
C TYR A 56 31.44 -17.46 34.83
N ALA A 57 31.28 -17.07 36.08
CA ALA A 57 31.04 -17.93 37.19
C ALA A 57 29.93 -17.33 38.08
N TRP A 58 28.75 -17.86 37.98
CA TRP A 58 27.62 -17.47 38.84
C TRP A 58 27.62 -18.22 40.16
N ASN A 59 27.05 -17.61 41.19
CA ASN A 59 26.84 -18.29 42.50
C ASN A 59 25.94 -19.51 42.39
N THR A 60 25.20 -19.72 41.28
CA THR A 60 24.44 -20.92 40.96
C THR A 60 25.29 -22.06 40.40
N GLY A 61 26.56 -21.83 40.13
CA GLY A 61 27.45 -22.76 39.44
C GLY A 61 27.40 -22.70 37.90
N SER A 62 26.56 -21.87 37.32
CA SER A 62 26.45 -21.69 35.86
C SER A 62 27.64 -20.90 35.33
N THR A 63 28.06 -21.22 34.10
CA THR A 63 29.11 -20.50 33.34
C THR A 63 28.56 -19.76 32.13
N ALA A 64 27.25 -19.72 31.97
CA ALA A 64 26.61 -18.96 30.87
C ALA A 64 26.62 -17.44 31.14
N GLN A 65 26.65 -16.63 30.10
CA GLN A 65 26.54 -15.18 30.24
C GLN A 65 25.16 -14.76 30.75
N TYR A 66 24.12 -15.53 30.46
CA TYR A 66 22.72 -15.28 30.79
C TYR A 66 22.12 -16.47 31.52
N LEU A 67 21.34 -16.21 32.58
CA LEU A 67 20.52 -17.21 33.27
C LEU A 67 19.05 -16.85 33.09
N PHE A 68 18.28 -17.77 32.56
CA PHE A 68 16.85 -17.66 32.39
C PHE A 68 16.09 -18.64 33.25
N GLY A 69 14.86 -18.31 33.63
CA GLY A 69 14.02 -19.18 34.45
C GLY A 69 14.46 -19.26 35.89
N VAL A 70 15.11 -18.24 36.42
CA VAL A 70 15.60 -18.21 37.79
C VAL A 70 14.56 -17.67 38.77
N PRO A 71 14.39 -18.29 39.96
CA PRO A 71 13.46 -17.82 40.99
C PRO A 71 13.95 -16.50 41.62
N PRO A 72 13.11 -15.79 42.39
CA PRO A 72 13.52 -14.63 43.18
C PRO A 72 14.71 -14.93 44.06
N GLY A 73 15.69 -14.06 44.08
CA GLY A 73 16.92 -14.22 44.83
C GLY A 73 18.05 -13.34 44.32
N THR A 74 19.18 -13.34 45.06
CA THR A 74 20.38 -12.59 44.67
C THR A 74 21.30 -13.48 43.84
N TYR A 75 21.61 -13.02 42.65
CA TYR A 75 22.53 -13.67 41.71
C TYR A 75 23.81 -12.83 41.56
N SER A 76 24.95 -13.46 41.86
CA SER A 76 26.23 -12.82 41.69
C SER A 76 27.09 -13.54 40.67
N VAL A 77 27.76 -12.77 39.81
CA VAL A 77 28.66 -13.27 38.79
C VAL A 77 30.03 -12.75 38.97
N THR A 78 31.02 -13.59 38.79
CA THR A 78 32.43 -13.20 38.61
C THR A 78 32.82 -13.44 37.14
N VAL A 79 33.24 -12.41 36.47
CA VAL A 79 33.70 -12.47 35.07
C VAL A 79 35.20 -12.41 35.08
N THR A 80 35.86 -13.33 34.38
CA THR A 80 37.31 -13.36 34.21
C THR A 80 37.62 -13.18 32.72
N ASP A 81 38.53 -12.25 32.42
CA ASP A 81 38.99 -12.01 31.05
C ASP A 81 40.17 -12.92 30.66
N ALA A 82 40.62 -12.85 29.41
CA ALA A 82 41.74 -13.65 28.91
C ALA A 82 43.06 -13.36 29.58
N MET A 83 43.19 -12.22 30.26
CA MET A 83 44.38 -11.83 31.06
C MET A 83 44.25 -12.22 32.53
N SER A 84 43.22 -13.00 32.89
CA SER A 84 42.90 -13.38 34.25
C SER A 84 42.49 -12.24 35.17
N THR A 85 42.09 -11.09 34.63
CA THR A 85 41.52 -10.00 35.40
C THR A 85 40.10 -10.36 35.77
N GLN A 86 39.69 -10.06 36.99
CA GLN A 86 38.36 -10.41 37.49
C GLN A 86 37.56 -9.17 37.86
N ALA A 87 36.29 -9.19 37.54
CA ALA A 87 35.31 -8.23 38.03
C ALA A 87 34.04 -8.98 38.46
N SER A 88 33.33 -8.51 39.47
CA SER A 88 32.15 -9.13 39.98
C SER A 88 31.02 -8.12 40.12
N ALA A 89 29.78 -8.59 39.88
CA ALA A 89 28.56 -7.82 40.08
C ALA A 89 27.44 -8.74 40.59
N GLN A 90 26.39 -8.14 41.09
CA GLN A 90 25.19 -8.89 41.53
C GLN A 90 23.92 -8.19 41.09
N GLY A 91 22.86 -8.94 40.96
CA GLY A 91 21.51 -8.47 40.70
C GLY A 91 20.48 -9.24 41.50
N ASP A 92 19.43 -8.57 41.93
CA ASP A 92 18.35 -9.16 42.74
C ASP A 92 17.11 -9.35 41.89
N VAL A 93 16.78 -10.60 41.58
CA VAL A 93 15.49 -10.99 40.97
C VAL A 93 14.41 -10.94 42.04
N GLN A 94 13.39 -10.14 41.79
CA GLN A 94 12.24 -9.99 42.67
C GLN A 94 11.03 -10.68 42.03
N SER A 95 10.05 -11.09 42.85
CA SER A 95 8.72 -11.46 42.35
C SER A 95 7.89 -10.20 42.30
N LEU A 96 7.55 -9.74 41.10
CA LEU A 96 6.68 -8.59 40.88
C LEU A 96 5.21 -9.06 40.80
N PRO A 97 4.28 -8.28 41.33
CA PRO A 97 2.87 -8.51 41.08
C PRO A 97 2.56 -8.42 39.59
N TYR A 98 1.58 -9.19 39.13
CA TYR A 98 1.10 -9.12 37.77
C TYR A 98 0.52 -7.74 37.47
N GLN A 99 0.95 -7.14 36.35
CA GLN A 99 0.35 -5.92 35.80
C GLN A 99 -0.32 -6.28 34.49
N LEU A 100 -1.62 -6.07 34.38
CA LEU A 100 -2.36 -6.24 33.14
C LEU A 100 -1.77 -5.28 32.08
N ALA A 101 -1.35 -5.79 30.94
CA ALA A 101 -0.64 -5.02 29.94
C ALA A 101 -1.56 -4.07 29.18
N SER A 102 -2.79 -4.49 28.91
CA SER A 102 -3.82 -3.65 28.30
C SER A 102 -5.20 -4.20 28.62
N VAL A 103 -6.17 -3.30 28.77
CA VAL A 103 -7.57 -3.64 28.88
C VAL A 103 -8.26 -3.01 27.68
N VAL A 104 -9.05 -3.80 26.97
CA VAL A 104 -9.90 -3.26 25.91
C VAL A 104 -11.18 -2.78 26.54
N ASP A 105 -11.37 -1.47 26.52
CA ASP A 105 -12.43 -0.76 27.23
C ASP A 105 -13.51 -0.29 26.25
N GLY A 106 -14.75 -0.24 26.71
CA GLY A 106 -15.85 0.30 25.90
C GLY A 106 -16.26 -0.54 24.70
N ILE A 107 -16.01 -1.86 24.70
CA ILE A 107 -16.39 -2.73 23.57
C ILE A 107 -17.90 -2.67 23.36
N PRO A 108 -18.41 -2.29 22.18
CA PRO A 108 -19.84 -2.40 21.87
C PRO A 108 -20.34 -3.82 21.98
N TRP A 109 -21.57 -4.02 22.47
CA TRP A 109 -22.11 -5.35 22.73
C TRP A 109 -23.57 -5.49 22.27
N CYS A 110 -24.00 -6.73 22.03
CA CYS A 110 -25.36 -7.06 21.60
C CYS A 110 -25.89 -8.31 22.29
N GLY A 111 -25.54 -8.93 23.10
CA GLY A 111 -26.09 -10.04 23.91
C GLY A 111 -25.77 -9.77 25.37
N SER A 112 -24.54 -10.10 25.74
CA SER A 112 -23.96 -9.76 27.03
C SER A 112 -22.73 -8.89 26.79
N PRO A 113 -22.54 -7.81 27.56
CA PRO A 113 -21.35 -6.99 27.44
C PRO A 113 -20.11 -7.81 27.83
N ARG A 114 -19.02 -7.60 27.12
CA ARG A 114 -17.76 -8.32 27.34
C ARG A 114 -16.62 -7.36 27.60
N GLY A 115 -15.72 -7.76 28.47
CA GLY A 115 -14.43 -7.14 28.65
C GLY A 115 -13.33 -8.05 28.09
N ALA A 116 -12.21 -7.46 27.71
CA ALA A 116 -11.04 -8.23 27.33
C ALA A 116 -9.77 -7.61 27.90
N PHE A 117 -8.78 -8.43 28.22
CA PHE A 117 -7.44 -7.97 28.59
C PHE A 117 -6.38 -8.88 27.98
N GLN A 118 -5.21 -8.33 27.75
CA GLN A 118 -4.09 -9.08 27.19
C GLN A 118 -3.19 -9.60 28.31
N ASP A 119 -2.84 -10.87 28.24
CA ASP A 119 -1.79 -11.46 29.07
C ASP A 119 -0.44 -11.32 28.36
N PRO A 120 0.51 -10.52 28.87
CA PRO A 120 1.80 -10.31 28.23
C PRO A 120 2.71 -11.57 28.23
N ASN A 121 2.31 -12.62 28.92
CA ASN A 121 3.09 -13.86 29.02
C ASN A 121 2.56 -15.01 28.14
N VAL A 122 1.58 -14.74 27.26
CA VAL A 122 1.01 -15.77 26.39
C VAL A 122 1.90 -16.02 25.19
N SER A 123 2.95 -16.79 25.38
CA SER A 123 3.49 -17.65 24.33
C SER A 123 3.26 -19.10 24.73
N GLY A 124 2.10 -19.67 24.38
CA GLY A 124 1.83 -21.11 24.42
C GLY A 124 1.27 -21.68 25.73
N ILE A 125 0.59 -20.93 26.59
CA ILE A 125 0.07 -21.41 27.86
C ILE A 125 -1.45 -21.60 27.83
N GLN A 126 -1.89 -22.71 28.38
CA GLN A 126 -3.29 -23.10 28.56
C GLN A 126 -4.06 -22.08 29.41
N ASN A 127 -5.25 -21.82 29.00
CA ASN A 127 -6.16 -20.82 29.53
C ASN A 127 -6.77 -21.27 30.87
N ASN A 128 -6.17 -20.87 31.98
CA ASN A 128 -6.71 -21.11 33.31
C ASN A 128 -7.18 -19.84 34.01
N TRP A 129 -7.27 -18.72 33.30
CA TRP A 129 -7.74 -17.48 33.88
C TRP A 129 -9.19 -17.58 34.31
N THR A 130 -9.47 -17.05 35.46
CA THR A 130 -10.83 -16.78 35.93
C THR A 130 -11.00 -15.27 36.16
N VAL A 131 -12.15 -14.76 35.82
CA VAL A 131 -12.58 -13.39 36.13
C VAL A 131 -13.82 -13.50 37.01
N ASN A 132 -13.78 -12.88 38.16
CA ASN A 132 -14.83 -13.01 39.18
C ASN A 132 -15.19 -14.46 39.51
N GLY A 133 -14.19 -15.37 39.49
CA GLY A 133 -14.36 -16.80 39.75
C GLY A 133 -14.96 -17.60 38.58
N MET A 134 -15.26 -16.99 37.47
CA MET A 134 -15.77 -17.64 36.24
C MET A 134 -14.63 -17.89 35.26
N PRO A 135 -14.58 -19.06 34.59
CA PRO A 135 -13.58 -19.33 33.57
C PRO A 135 -13.74 -18.39 32.39
N THR A 136 -12.60 -18.01 31.79
CA THR A 136 -12.53 -17.12 30.63
C THR A 136 -12.32 -17.89 29.32
N THR A 137 -12.52 -17.24 28.20
CA THR A 137 -12.20 -17.77 26.88
C THR A 137 -11.03 -16.99 26.25
N LEU A 138 -10.15 -17.68 25.53
CA LEU A 138 -9.13 -17.04 24.68
C LEU A 138 -9.77 -16.63 23.36
N SER A 139 -9.54 -15.38 22.96
CA SER A 139 -9.80 -14.94 21.59
C SER A 139 -8.50 -14.88 20.80
N GLY A 140 -8.60 -14.78 19.47
CA GLY A 140 -7.46 -14.54 18.60
C GLY A 140 -6.62 -13.34 19.06
N GLY A 141 -5.30 -13.39 18.86
CA GLY A 141 -4.38 -12.33 19.31
C GLY A 141 -4.00 -12.35 20.80
N GLY A 142 -4.33 -13.42 21.55
CA GLY A 142 -3.90 -13.57 22.96
C GLY A 142 -4.71 -12.74 23.97
N PHE A 143 -5.90 -12.28 23.59
CA PHE A 143 -6.83 -11.62 24.52
C PHE A 143 -7.66 -12.62 25.29
N ILE A 144 -7.81 -12.37 26.57
CA ILE A 144 -8.66 -13.13 27.49
C ILE A 144 -9.99 -12.38 27.59
N GLN A 145 -11.08 -13.01 27.13
CA GLN A 145 -12.43 -12.45 27.16
C GLN A 145 -13.23 -12.97 28.35
N PHE A 146 -14.08 -12.11 28.87
CA PHE A 146 -14.97 -12.44 29.99
C PHE A 146 -16.27 -11.64 29.88
N ASP A 147 -17.36 -12.18 30.41
CA ASP A 147 -18.64 -11.50 30.47
C ASP A 147 -18.66 -10.46 31.59
N THR A 148 -19.26 -9.29 31.31
CA THR A 148 -19.50 -8.23 32.28
C THR A 148 -20.99 -8.11 32.58
N ASN A 149 -21.34 -7.46 33.69
CA ASN A 149 -22.75 -7.23 34.02
C ASN A 149 -23.31 -6.11 33.12
N PRO A 150 -24.40 -6.36 32.35
CA PRO A 150 -24.97 -5.39 31.43
C PRO A 150 -25.55 -4.14 32.10
N PHE A 151 -25.75 -4.18 33.41
CA PHE A 151 -26.29 -3.02 34.16
C PHE A 151 -25.21 -2.10 34.73
N ASP A 152 -23.93 -2.52 34.64
CA ASP A 152 -22.80 -1.74 35.15
C ASP A 152 -22.18 -0.90 34.03
N THR A 153 -22.12 0.40 34.19
CA THR A 153 -21.36 1.29 33.30
C THR A 153 -19.85 1.18 33.50
N PHE A 154 -19.45 0.69 34.69
CA PHE A 154 -18.07 0.47 35.07
C PHE A 154 -17.97 -0.88 35.78
N TYR A 155 -17.02 -1.71 35.38
CA TYR A 155 -16.77 -3.00 36.02
C TYR A 155 -15.41 -3.02 36.72
N SER A 156 -15.32 -3.83 37.80
CA SER A 156 -14.08 -4.06 38.52
C SER A 156 -14.12 -5.48 39.07
N TYR A 157 -13.44 -6.39 38.38
CA TYR A 157 -13.49 -7.84 38.72
C TYR A 157 -12.12 -8.36 39.13
N PRO A 158 -12.03 -9.20 40.17
CA PRO A 158 -10.82 -9.92 40.49
C PRO A 158 -10.51 -10.95 39.41
N VAL A 159 -9.23 -11.06 39.05
CA VAL A 159 -8.71 -12.04 38.11
C VAL A 159 -7.70 -12.94 38.79
N ASP A 160 -7.69 -14.22 38.41
CA ASP A 160 -6.78 -15.23 38.92
C ASP A 160 -6.41 -16.21 37.77
N ASP A 161 -5.12 -16.45 37.55
CA ASP A 161 -4.61 -17.37 36.53
C ASP A 161 -4.49 -18.81 37.01
N GLY A 162 -4.89 -19.08 38.25
CA GLY A 162 -4.74 -20.41 38.89
C GLY A 162 -3.29 -20.78 39.23
N ASN A 163 -2.30 -19.95 38.88
CA ASN A 163 -0.87 -20.19 39.14
C ASN A 163 -0.25 -19.17 40.11
N GLY A 164 -1.10 -18.39 40.79
CA GLY A 164 -0.69 -17.41 41.78
C GLY A 164 -0.56 -15.99 41.30
N CYS A 165 -0.93 -15.71 40.08
CA CYS A 165 -1.13 -14.33 39.62
C CYS A 165 -2.56 -13.91 39.87
N THR A 166 -2.74 -12.97 40.77
CA THR A 166 -4.03 -12.34 41.03
C THR A 166 -3.96 -10.87 40.81
N GLY A 167 -5.06 -10.29 40.38
CA GLY A 167 -5.16 -8.86 40.08
C GLY A 167 -6.60 -8.40 40.05
N THR A 168 -6.83 -7.21 39.48
CA THR A 168 -8.16 -6.68 39.24
C THR A 168 -8.19 -6.08 37.86
N VAL A 169 -9.14 -6.52 37.03
CA VAL A 169 -9.46 -5.87 35.76
C VAL A 169 -10.56 -4.84 35.98
N THR A 170 -10.35 -3.64 35.48
CA THR A 170 -11.33 -2.55 35.57
C THR A 170 -11.55 -1.95 34.20
N GLY A 171 -12.77 -1.61 33.88
CA GLY A 171 -13.11 -0.97 32.61
C GLY A 171 -14.54 -0.48 32.55
N THR A 172 -14.94 0.01 31.39
CA THR A 172 -16.29 0.47 31.11
C THR A 172 -16.96 -0.43 30.08
N ASN A 173 -18.25 -0.69 30.23
CA ASN A 173 -19.03 -1.33 29.19
C ASN A 173 -19.25 -0.33 28.03
N GLY A 174 -19.04 -0.80 26.81
CA GLY A 174 -19.38 -0.04 25.62
C GLY A 174 -20.90 0.11 25.42
N PRO A 175 -21.31 0.87 24.40
CA PRO A 175 -22.72 1.01 24.07
C PRO A 175 -23.32 -0.32 23.60
N GLN A 176 -24.59 -0.57 23.95
CA GLN A 176 -25.33 -1.67 23.38
C GLN A 176 -25.65 -1.41 21.91
N ILE A 177 -25.34 -2.36 21.04
CA ILE A 177 -25.71 -2.27 19.64
C ILE A 177 -27.15 -2.75 19.52
N THR A 178 -28.04 -1.83 19.18
CA THR A 178 -29.46 -2.08 19.06
C THR A 178 -29.97 -2.08 17.62
N ASN A 179 -29.18 -1.52 16.70
CA ASN A 179 -29.53 -1.40 15.29
C ASN A 179 -28.51 -2.11 14.42
N TRP A 180 -29.00 -3.08 13.67
CA TRP A 180 -28.23 -3.80 12.67
C TRP A 180 -28.64 -3.35 11.27
N PRO A 181 -27.68 -3.09 10.38
CA PRO A 181 -28.03 -2.94 8.98
C PRO A 181 -28.56 -4.24 8.43
N ALA A 182 -29.70 -4.17 7.74
CA ALA A 182 -30.20 -5.31 7.00
C ALA A 182 -29.38 -5.52 5.75
N LEU A 183 -28.87 -6.75 5.56
CA LEU A 183 -28.28 -7.14 4.28
C LEU A 183 -29.38 -7.44 3.26
N THR A 184 -29.18 -6.94 2.06
CA THR A 184 -30.06 -7.21 0.92
C THR A 184 -29.21 -7.56 -0.28
N ILE A 185 -29.50 -8.70 -0.91
CA ILE A 185 -28.91 -9.03 -2.21
C ILE A 185 -29.63 -8.18 -3.25
N THR A 186 -28.89 -7.31 -3.93
CA THR A 186 -29.46 -6.36 -4.92
C THR A 186 -29.30 -6.85 -6.33
N ASP A 187 -28.29 -7.65 -6.62
CA ASP A 187 -28.11 -8.29 -7.92
C ASP A 187 -27.38 -9.63 -7.80
N VAL A 188 -27.61 -10.53 -8.77
CA VAL A 188 -26.93 -11.82 -8.88
C VAL A 188 -26.68 -12.11 -10.35
N ASP A 189 -25.45 -11.98 -10.76
CA ASP A 189 -25.04 -12.33 -12.11
C ASP A 189 -24.78 -13.84 -12.25
N PRO A 190 -25.30 -14.46 -13.31
CA PRO A 190 -25.07 -15.86 -13.56
C PRO A 190 -23.62 -16.14 -13.97
N SER A 191 -23.13 -17.35 -13.68
CA SER A 191 -21.76 -17.77 -13.94
C SER A 191 -21.65 -18.91 -14.93
N CYS A 192 -20.47 -19.03 -15.52
CA CYS A 192 -20.06 -20.14 -16.38
C CYS A 192 -19.29 -21.20 -15.60
N ASP A 193 -19.53 -22.46 -15.93
CA ASP A 193 -18.73 -23.57 -15.35
C ASP A 193 -17.23 -23.48 -15.74
N ALA A 194 -16.92 -22.80 -16.85
CA ALA A 194 -15.58 -22.72 -17.41
C ALA A 194 -14.87 -21.37 -17.16
N ALA A 195 -15.57 -20.34 -16.68
CA ALA A 195 -15.02 -18.99 -16.66
C ALA A 195 -15.30 -18.18 -15.37
N ASN A 196 -16.00 -18.75 -14.39
CA ASN A 196 -16.26 -18.12 -13.07
C ASN A 196 -16.57 -16.61 -13.15
N ILE A 197 -17.55 -16.24 -13.98
CA ILE A 197 -17.92 -14.84 -14.22
C ILE A 197 -19.09 -14.35 -13.36
N GLY A 198 -19.57 -15.17 -12.41
CA GLY A 198 -20.69 -14.81 -11.55
C GLY A 198 -20.34 -13.71 -10.57
N ALA A 199 -21.32 -12.89 -10.25
CA ALA A 199 -21.20 -11.88 -9.22
C ALA A 199 -22.44 -11.84 -8.31
N ILE A 200 -22.25 -11.34 -7.10
CA ILE A 200 -23.34 -11.07 -6.16
C ILE A 200 -23.12 -9.68 -5.58
N GLU A 201 -24.04 -8.77 -5.85
CA GLU A 201 -24.06 -7.47 -5.22
C GLU A 201 -24.89 -7.52 -3.95
N VAL A 202 -24.31 -7.07 -2.84
CA VAL A 202 -24.95 -7.01 -1.53
C VAL A 202 -24.92 -5.59 -1.01
N THR A 203 -26.09 -5.08 -0.63
CA THR A 203 -26.19 -3.78 0.04
C THR A 203 -26.54 -3.96 1.51
N ALA A 204 -25.89 -3.18 2.35
CA ALA A 204 -26.21 -3.02 3.76
C ALA A 204 -26.76 -1.61 4.00
N ALA A 205 -28.02 -1.50 4.41
CA ALA A 205 -28.65 -0.22 4.74
C ALA A 205 -28.73 -0.03 6.25
N GLY A 206 -28.09 1.02 6.76
CA GLY A 206 -28.15 1.38 8.17
C GLY A 206 -26.79 1.85 8.70
N THR A 207 -26.81 2.41 9.91
CA THR A 207 -25.59 2.81 10.63
C THR A 207 -25.37 1.84 11.78
N VAL A 208 -24.12 1.39 11.95
CA VAL A 208 -23.71 0.67 13.16
C VAL A 208 -23.34 1.70 14.21
N ASP A 209 -24.08 1.77 15.31
CA ASP A 209 -23.74 2.64 16.42
C ASP A 209 -22.57 2.04 17.20
N GLY A 210 -21.42 2.72 17.21
CA GLY A 210 -20.34 2.37 18.12
C GLY A 210 -18.93 2.18 17.55
N GLY A 211 -18.59 2.81 16.51
CA GLY A 211 -17.36 3.34 15.95
C GLY A 211 -15.95 2.81 16.27
N ILE A 212 -15.72 1.59 16.76
CA ILE A 212 -14.36 1.08 16.99
C ILE A 212 -14.04 -0.18 16.16
N PHE A 213 -15.04 -0.92 15.70
CA PHE A 213 -14.85 -2.12 14.88
C PHE A 213 -15.77 -2.05 13.67
N GLY A 214 -15.18 -2.14 12.47
CA GLY A 214 -15.94 -2.23 11.24
C GLY A 214 -16.66 -3.58 11.16
N PRO A 215 -17.87 -3.62 10.57
CA PRO A 215 -18.52 -4.88 10.24
C PRO A 215 -17.73 -5.62 9.15
N TYR A 216 -17.71 -6.94 9.24
CA TYR A 216 -17.14 -7.84 8.25
C TYR A 216 -18.24 -8.53 7.47
N ILE A 217 -18.02 -8.71 6.19
CA ILE A 217 -18.88 -9.51 5.32
C ILE A 217 -18.02 -10.50 4.55
N ASN A 218 -18.39 -11.77 4.54
CA ASN A 218 -17.73 -12.76 3.72
C ASN A 218 -18.72 -13.60 2.93
N ILE A 219 -18.21 -14.26 1.90
CA ILE A 219 -18.95 -15.24 1.13
C ILE A 219 -18.25 -16.59 1.21
N VAL A 220 -19.02 -17.66 1.40
CA VAL A 220 -18.54 -19.04 1.44
C VAL A 220 -19.37 -19.88 0.48
N ARG A 221 -18.69 -20.64 -0.40
CA ARG A 221 -19.38 -21.60 -1.27
C ARG A 221 -19.78 -22.85 -0.49
N LEU A 222 -21.04 -23.32 -0.67
CA LEU A 222 -21.62 -24.44 0.08
C LEU A 222 -21.56 -25.78 -0.67
N ASP A 223 -21.45 -25.77 -2.00
CA ASP A 223 -21.69 -26.95 -2.85
C ASP A 223 -20.52 -27.30 -3.79
N GLY A 224 -19.31 -26.79 -3.54
CA GLY A 224 -18.16 -27.03 -4.42
C GLY A 224 -16.82 -26.73 -3.74
N PRO A 225 -15.74 -26.61 -4.52
CA PRO A 225 -14.47 -26.14 -3.99
C PRO A 225 -14.65 -24.83 -3.24
N PRO A 226 -13.96 -24.60 -2.11
CA PRO A 226 -14.14 -23.41 -1.31
C PRO A 226 -13.79 -22.15 -2.15
N VAL A 227 -14.73 -21.22 -2.15
CA VAL A 227 -14.52 -19.84 -2.59
C VAL A 227 -14.69 -18.99 -1.36
N TYR A 228 -13.72 -18.18 -1.07
CA TYR A 228 -13.73 -17.31 0.08
C TYR A 228 -13.32 -15.89 -0.33
N GLN A 229 -14.23 -14.94 -0.11
CA GLN A 229 -13.95 -13.50 -0.27
C GLN A 229 -14.49 -12.79 0.97
N ALA A 230 -13.74 -11.88 1.53
CA ALA A 230 -14.13 -11.14 2.71
C ALA A 230 -13.83 -9.65 2.54
N TYR A 231 -14.70 -8.82 3.08
CA TYR A 231 -14.59 -7.37 3.04
C TYR A 231 -14.80 -6.78 4.43
N SER A 232 -13.96 -5.82 4.81
CA SER A 232 -14.24 -4.96 5.95
C SER A 232 -15.04 -3.75 5.49
N VAL A 233 -15.96 -3.33 6.33
CA VAL A 233 -16.93 -2.30 5.97
C VAL A 233 -16.75 -1.08 6.87
N SER A 234 -16.56 0.08 6.28
CA SER A 234 -16.63 1.35 7.01
C SER A 234 -18.09 1.82 7.18
N SER A 235 -18.38 2.57 8.22
CA SER A 235 -19.72 3.07 8.54
C SER A 235 -20.38 3.84 7.38
N GLY A 236 -21.55 3.40 6.94
CA GLY A 236 -22.35 4.06 5.89
C GLY A 236 -23.22 3.06 5.13
N ASN A 237 -23.94 3.53 4.10
CA ASN A 237 -24.56 2.63 3.13
C ASN A 237 -23.48 1.91 2.34
N LEU A 238 -23.46 0.60 2.44
CA LEU A 238 -22.46 -0.24 1.82
C LEU A 238 -23.02 -0.95 0.63
N VAL A 239 -22.23 -0.99 -0.44
CA VAL A 239 -22.39 -1.93 -1.55
C VAL A 239 -21.13 -2.79 -1.60
N VAL A 240 -21.27 -4.10 -1.58
CA VAL A 240 -20.18 -5.08 -1.72
C VAL A 240 -20.47 -5.96 -2.91
N ASP A 241 -19.51 -6.06 -3.82
CA ASP A 241 -19.55 -6.94 -4.97
C ASP A 241 -18.62 -8.13 -4.74
N PHE A 242 -19.22 -9.33 -4.65
CA PHE A 242 -18.48 -10.58 -4.74
C PHE A 242 -18.43 -11.00 -6.20
N VAL A 243 -17.23 -11.12 -6.75
CA VAL A 243 -17.00 -11.38 -8.18
C VAL A 243 -16.24 -12.69 -8.42
N ASP A 244 -16.08 -13.10 -9.68
CA ASP A 244 -15.41 -14.34 -10.08
C ASP A 244 -16.00 -15.61 -9.43
N LEU A 245 -17.28 -15.60 -9.17
CA LEU A 245 -17.97 -16.70 -8.51
C LEU A 245 -18.30 -17.82 -9.49
N PRO A 246 -17.87 -19.08 -9.25
CA PRO A 246 -18.44 -20.24 -9.94
C PRO A 246 -19.96 -20.34 -9.74
N PRO A 247 -20.70 -21.01 -10.62
CA PRO A 247 -22.09 -21.29 -10.34
C PRO A 247 -22.21 -22.19 -9.12
N GLY A 248 -23.23 -21.94 -8.27
CA GLY A 248 -23.40 -22.72 -7.06
C GLY A 248 -24.17 -22.00 -5.95
N ALA A 249 -24.29 -22.67 -4.82
CA ALA A 249 -24.92 -22.13 -3.62
C ALA A 249 -23.88 -21.48 -2.71
N TYR A 250 -24.21 -20.32 -2.21
CA TYR A 250 -23.35 -19.50 -1.37
C TYR A 250 -24.08 -19.08 -0.09
N ALA A 251 -23.31 -18.95 1.01
CA ALA A 251 -23.71 -18.27 2.22
C ALA A 251 -22.89 -16.97 2.34
N ILE A 252 -23.59 -15.87 2.52
CA ILE A 252 -23.00 -14.56 2.81
C ILE A 252 -23.17 -14.34 4.30
N HIS A 253 -22.05 -14.20 5.01
CA HIS A 253 -22.03 -14.00 6.45
C HIS A 253 -21.66 -12.56 6.75
N TRP A 254 -22.31 -12.03 7.77
CA TRP A 254 -22.13 -10.67 8.24
C TRP A 254 -21.98 -10.66 9.74
N TRP A 255 -20.92 -10.04 10.26
CA TRP A 255 -20.69 -9.93 11.69
C TRP A 255 -19.87 -8.69 12.06
N LEU A 256 -19.96 -8.27 13.34
CA LEU A 256 -19.02 -7.37 13.95
C LEU A 256 -17.97 -8.21 14.68
N GLY A 257 -16.72 -8.06 14.32
CA GLY A 257 -15.64 -8.83 14.93
C GLY A 257 -14.45 -7.99 15.31
N VAL A 258 -13.81 -8.40 16.39
CA VAL A 258 -12.39 -8.19 16.61
C VAL A 258 -11.69 -9.28 15.83
N THR A 259 -10.98 -8.92 14.75
CA THR A 259 -10.09 -9.75 13.92
C THR A 259 -10.14 -11.27 14.15
N GLY A 260 -10.68 -11.96 13.15
CA GLY A 260 -10.40 -13.33 12.75
C GLY A 260 -10.13 -14.34 13.86
N GLU A 261 -11.14 -15.04 14.31
CA GLU A 261 -11.18 -16.47 14.56
C GLU A 261 -12.53 -16.86 15.19
N ASP A 262 -13.04 -18.00 14.73
CA ASP A 262 -14.19 -18.75 15.18
C ASP A 262 -15.48 -17.96 15.47
N LEU A 263 -16.42 -18.18 14.61
CA LEU A 263 -17.84 -17.83 14.70
C LEU A 263 -18.46 -18.41 15.99
N ASP A 264 -18.19 -17.77 17.13
CA ASP A 264 -18.93 -18.04 18.34
C ASP A 264 -20.34 -17.44 18.17
N PRO A 265 -21.41 -18.24 18.27
CA PRO A 265 -22.79 -17.77 18.12
C PRO A 265 -23.24 -16.74 19.17
N GLY A 266 -22.34 -16.28 20.04
CA GLY A 266 -22.52 -15.16 20.97
C GLY A 266 -22.01 -13.82 20.47
N VAL A 267 -21.40 -13.73 19.28
CA VAL A 267 -20.93 -12.48 18.68
C VAL A 267 -22.10 -11.70 18.06
N CYS A 268 -22.05 -10.39 18.13
CA CYS A 268 -23.09 -9.50 17.65
C CYS A 268 -23.49 -9.78 16.20
N GLY A 269 -24.81 -10.05 15.99
CA GLY A 269 -25.44 -10.00 14.66
C GLY A 269 -24.83 -10.91 13.64
N TYR A 270 -24.70 -12.17 13.93
CA TYR A 270 -24.54 -13.16 12.89
C TYR A 270 -25.84 -13.25 12.11
N ASP A 271 -25.86 -12.72 10.91
CA ASP A 271 -26.92 -13.00 9.93
C ASP A 271 -26.27 -13.67 8.73
N SER A 272 -26.95 -14.57 8.10
CA SER A 272 -26.49 -15.27 6.91
C SER A 272 -27.57 -15.22 5.83
N LEU A 273 -27.20 -14.72 4.67
CA LEU A 273 -28.02 -14.78 3.48
C LEU A 273 -27.58 -15.98 2.62
N LEU A 274 -28.55 -16.79 2.22
CA LEU A 274 -28.32 -17.85 1.24
C LEU A 274 -28.67 -17.34 -0.14
N VAL A 275 -27.79 -17.54 -1.10
CA VAL A 275 -27.94 -17.13 -2.49
C VAL A 275 -27.40 -18.20 -3.43
N THR A 276 -27.97 -18.28 -4.61
CA THR A 276 -27.48 -19.18 -5.64
C THR A 276 -27.05 -18.35 -6.84
N VAL A 277 -25.79 -18.49 -7.25
CA VAL A 277 -25.29 -18.01 -8.54
C VAL A 277 -25.77 -18.99 -9.61
N PRO A 278 -26.66 -18.58 -10.53
CA PRO A 278 -27.18 -19.48 -11.55
C PRO A 278 -26.08 -19.96 -12.50
N SER A 279 -26.11 -21.21 -12.94
CA SER A 279 -25.24 -21.68 -14.00
C SER A 279 -25.80 -21.29 -15.36
N LEU A 280 -24.98 -20.65 -16.20
CA LEU A 280 -25.23 -20.48 -17.63
C LEU A 280 -24.98 -21.79 -18.40
N GLY A 281 -24.38 -22.79 -17.73
CA GLY A 281 -24.05 -24.08 -18.32
C GLY A 281 -23.15 -23.91 -19.54
N ALA A 282 -23.56 -24.49 -20.67
CA ALA A 282 -22.88 -24.35 -21.96
C ALA A 282 -23.18 -23.02 -22.69
N ASN A 283 -23.88 -22.06 -22.06
CA ASN A 283 -24.27 -20.80 -22.70
C ASN A 283 -23.26 -19.68 -22.47
N CYS A 284 -22.00 -20.00 -22.41
CA CYS A 284 -20.92 -19.03 -22.30
C CYS A 284 -19.63 -19.58 -22.90
N GLY A 285 -18.71 -18.68 -23.18
CA GLY A 285 -17.41 -19.02 -23.75
C GLY A 285 -16.32 -18.09 -23.27
N SER A 286 -15.08 -18.47 -23.57
CA SER A 286 -13.89 -17.69 -23.27
C SER A 286 -13.40 -16.92 -24.49
N VAL A 287 -12.90 -15.72 -24.28
CA VAL A 287 -12.28 -14.85 -25.28
C VAL A 287 -10.83 -14.65 -24.86
N GLN A 288 -9.91 -14.78 -25.80
CA GLN A 288 -8.50 -14.49 -25.58
C GLN A 288 -7.88 -13.81 -26.79
N GLY A 289 -6.73 -13.19 -26.61
CA GLY A 289 -5.98 -12.62 -27.72
C GLY A 289 -4.72 -11.91 -27.27
N THR A 290 -4.05 -11.30 -28.24
CA THR A 290 -2.87 -10.47 -28.01
C THR A 290 -3.03 -9.16 -28.77
N SER A 291 -2.76 -8.04 -28.09
CA SER A 291 -2.55 -6.73 -28.72
C SER A 291 -1.05 -6.53 -28.90
N TYR A 292 -0.59 -6.24 -30.11
CA TYR A 292 0.84 -6.13 -30.40
C TYR A 292 1.13 -5.10 -31.49
N ILE A 293 2.40 -4.70 -31.60
CA ILE A 293 2.88 -3.82 -32.68
C ILE A 293 3.28 -4.69 -33.85
N ASP A 294 2.59 -4.53 -34.96
CA ASP A 294 2.84 -5.22 -36.22
C ASP A 294 3.76 -4.31 -37.09
N LEU A 295 4.98 -4.77 -37.29
CA LEU A 295 6.02 -3.99 -37.94
C LEU A 295 6.05 -4.15 -39.47
N ASP A 296 5.57 -5.27 -39.98
CA ASP A 296 5.61 -5.59 -41.43
C ASP A 296 4.21 -5.59 -42.08
N GLY A 297 3.15 -5.53 -41.28
CA GLY A 297 1.77 -5.41 -41.74
C GLY A 297 1.16 -6.71 -42.22
N ASP A 298 1.69 -7.88 -41.79
CA ASP A 298 1.22 -9.19 -42.24
C ASP A 298 0.11 -9.76 -41.31
N CYS A 299 -0.21 -9.09 -40.19
CA CYS A 299 -1.24 -9.49 -39.23
C CYS A 299 -0.91 -10.74 -38.40
N ILE A 300 0.34 -11.14 -38.33
CA ILE A 300 0.85 -12.27 -37.55
C ILE A 300 1.89 -11.73 -36.59
N GLN A 301 1.77 -12.02 -35.30
CA GLN A 301 2.78 -11.59 -34.34
C GLN A 301 4.08 -12.37 -34.50
N ASP A 302 5.14 -11.71 -34.92
CA ASP A 302 6.48 -12.23 -35.05
C ASP A 302 7.29 -12.07 -33.74
N ALA A 303 8.44 -12.79 -33.66
CA ALA A 303 9.28 -12.77 -32.46
C ALA A 303 9.89 -11.39 -32.12
N ASN A 304 9.99 -10.50 -33.09
CA ASN A 304 10.46 -9.11 -32.93
C ASN A 304 9.34 -8.10 -32.72
N GLU A 305 8.09 -8.56 -32.67
CA GLU A 305 6.91 -7.74 -32.51
C GLU A 305 6.43 -7.80 -31.07
N ALA A 306 6.55 -6.65 -30.42
CA ALA A 306 6.25 -6.55 -29.02
C ALA A 306 4.73 -6.54 -28.74
N GLY A 307 4.28 -7.35 -27.78
CA GLY A 307 2.95 -7.20 -27.21
C GLY A 307 2.82 -5.86 -26.51
N ILE A 308 1.65 -5.23 -26.61
CA ILE A 308 1.36 -3.92 -26.00
C ILE A 308 0.85 -4.16 -24.59
N PRO A 309 1.65 -3.88 -23.56
CA PRO A 309 1.29 -4.17 -22.20
C PRO A 309 0.28 -3.14 -21.65
N TYR A 310 -0.68 -3.63 -20.86
CA TYR A 310 -1.72 -2.84 -20.18
C TYR A 310 -2.58 -2.01 -21.15
N ASN A 311 -2.69 -2.44 -22.41
CA ASN A 311 -3.57 -1.79 -23.39
C ASN A 311 -5.02 -1.89 -22.94
N PRO A 312 -5.73 -0.75 -22.74
CA PRO A 312 -7.10 -0.75 -22.30
C PRO A 312 -8.05 -1.10 -23.44
N LEU A 313 -8.88 -2.11 -23.20
CA LEU A 313 -9.89 -2.64 -24.11
C LEU A 313 -11.26 -2.47 -23.49
N LEU A 314 -12.26 -2.10 -24.29
CA LEU A 314 -13.64 -1.94 -23.87
C LEU A 314 -14.53 -2.97 -24.56
N VAL A 315 -15.26 -3.74 -23.76
CA VAL A 315 -16.24 -4.75 -24.24
C VAL A 315 -17.65 -4.19 -24.16
N GLN A 316 -18.41 -4.30 -25.26
CA GLN A 316 -19.82 -3.89 -25.32
C GLN A 316 -20.69 -5.04 -25.84
N PRO A 317 -21.93 -5.21 -25.35
CA PRO A 317 -22.57 -4.48 -24.25
C PRO A 317 -21.97 -4.88 -22.89
N GLY A 318 -22.17 -4.06 -21.89
CA GLY A 318 -21.68 -4.26 -20.52
C GLY A 318 -20.74 -3.15 -20.06
N ASN A 319 -20.11 -2.43 -21.00
CA ASN A 319 -19.12 -1.38 -20.72
C ASN A 319 -17.98 -1.88 -19.82
N GLU A 320 -17.55 -3.11 -20.08
CA GLU A 320 -16.54 -3.77 -19.27
C GLU A 320 -15.14 -3.44 -19.75
N ALA A 321 -14.29 -2.99 -18.84
CA ALA A 321 -12.89 -2.69 -19.11
C ALA A 321 -12.03 -3.93 -18.92
N VAL A 322 -11.27 -4.30 -19.95
CA VAL A 322 -10.27 -5.37 -19.93
C VAL A 322 -8.93 -4.76 -20.31
N LEU A 323 -7.89 -5.11 -19.58
CA LEU A 323 -6.53 -4.69 -19.94
C LEU A 323 -5.69 -5.89 -20.34
N THR A 324 -4.75 -5.67 -21.24
CA THR A 324 -3.75 -6.69 -21.54
C THR A 324 -2.76 -6.84 -20.38
N ASN A 325 -2.19 -8.01 -20.21
CA ASN A 325 -1.11 -8.24 -19.25
C ASN A 325 0.22 -7.60 -19.72
N GLY A 326 1.29 -7.79 -18.96
CA GLY A 326 2.62 -7.25 -19.28
C GLY A 326 3.22 -7.73 -20.61
N SER A 327 2.64 -8.76 -21.24
CA SER A 327 3.03 -9.30 -22.54
C SER A 327 2.05 -8.98 -23.67
N GLY A 328 1.08 -8.11 -23.43
CA GLY A 328 0.06 -7.75 -24.40
C GLY A 328 -1.09 -8.75 -24.56
N GLN A 329 -1.15 -9.78 -23.73
CA GLN A 329 -2.18 -10.81 -23.81
C GLN A 329 -3.38 -10.45 -22.93
N PHE A 330 -4.58 -10.87 -23.36
CA PHE A 330 -5.80 -10.77 -22.58
C PHE A 330 -6.63 -12.05 -22.68
N ALA A 331 -7.37 -12.33 -21.62
CA ALA A 331 -8.36 -13.42 -21.58
C ALA A 331 -9.49 -13.07 -20.61
N PHE A 332 -10.73 -13.33 -21.02
CA PHE A 332 -11.92 -13.11 -20.20
C PHE A 332 -13.05 -14.02 -20.63
N GLY A 333 -14.05 -14.23 -19.78
CA GLY A 333 -15.25 -15.00 -20.06
C GLY A 333 -16.46 -14.10 -20.28
N LEU A 334 -17.38 -14.51 -21.15
CA LEU A 334 -18.64 -13.81 -21.38
C LEU A 334 -19.80 -14.82 -21.62
N PRO A 335 -21.06 -14.45 -21.29
CA PRO A 335 -22.23 -15.18 -21.76
C PRO A 335 -22.27 -15.29 -23.29
N ASN A 336 -22.93 -16.31 -23.82
CA ASN A 336 -23.16 -16.43 -25.26
C ASN A 336 -23.90 -15.20 -25.79
N GLY A 337 -23.34 -14.56 -26.80
CA GLY A 337 -23.87 -13.32 -27.33
C GLY A 337 -23.02 -12.69 -28.41
N ASN A 338 -23.50 -11.58 -28.92
CA ASN A 338 -22.78 -10.73 -29.86
C ASN A 338 -22.22 -9.52 -29.12
N TYR A 339 -20.94 -9.32 -29.27
CA TYR A 339 -20.17 -8.30 -28.57
C TYR A 339 -19.31 -7.49 -29.54
N THR A 340 -18.76 -6.40 -29.03
CA THR A 340 -17.70 -5.65 -29.71
C THR A 340 -16.56 -5.42 -28.74
N LEU A 341 -15.32 -5.47 -29.26
CA LEU A 341 -14.09 -5.16 -28.55
C LEU A 341 -13.46 -3.91 -29.16
N GLU A 342 -13.23 -2.88 -28.37
CA GLU A 342 -12.67 -1.59 -28.79
C GLU A 342 -11.37 -1.32 -28.06
N GLN A 343 -10.31 -0.94 -28.78
CA GLN A 343 -9.07 -0.39 -28.20
C GLN A 343 -9.32 1.10 -27.92
N THR A 344 -9.11 1.54 -26.68
CA THR A 344 -9.40 2.92 -26.28
C THR A 344 -8.18 3.83 -26.33
N ASP A 345 -6.97 3.29 -26.54
CA ASP A 345 -5.76 4.06 -26.69
C ASP A 345 -5.75 4.79 -28.06
N PRO A 346 -5.80 6.14 -28.08
CA PRO A 346 -5.88 6.91 -29.31
C PRO A 346 -4.55 6.92 -30.10
N THR A 347 -3.45 6.49 -29.54
CA THR A 347 -2.13 6.45 -30.20
C THR A 347 -1.96 5.21 -31.05
N LEU A 348 -2.78 4.17 -30.82
CA LEU A 348 -2.78 2.95 -31.59
C LEU A 348 -3.59 3.11 -32.88
N VAL A 349 -2.98 2.71 -33.98
CA VAL A 349 -3.61 2.67 -35.30
C VAL A 349 -3.83 1.22 -35.69
N PRO A 350 -5.06 0.70 -35.71
CA PRO A 350 -5.34 -0.69 -36.02
C PRO A 350 -4.89 -1.07 -37.44
N ILE A 351 -4.15 -2.16 -37.53
CA ILE A 351 -3.76 -2.80 -38.81
C ILE A 351 -4.71 -3.98 -39.08
N CYS A 352 -4.88 -4.86 -38.11
CA CYS A 352 -5.78 -6.01 -38.21
C CYS A 352 -6.44 -6.33 -36.86
N PRO A 353 -7.76 -6.36 -36.78
CA PRO A 353 -8.73 -5.88 -37.77
C PRO A 353 -8.71 -4.34 -37.90
N VAL A 354 -8.80 -3.83 -39.11
CA VAL A 354 -8.84 -2.37 -39.38
C VAL A 354 -10.10 -1.71 -38.78
N ALA A 355 -11.22 -2.45 -38.84
CA ALA A 355 -12.49 -1.92 -38.34
C ALA A 355 -12.54 -1.98 -36.80
N GLN A 356 -12.78 -0.84 -36.17
CA GLN A 356 -13.00 -0.72 -34.73
C GLN A 356 -14.39 -0.11 -34.49
N PRO A 357 -15.12 -0.55 -33.46
CA PRO A 357 -14.85 -1.71 -32.60
C PRO A 357 -14.95 -3.04 -33.36
N VAL A 358 -14.17 -4.05 -32.95
CA VAL A 358 -14.14 -5.39 -33.54
C VAL A 358 -15.38 -6.18 -33.11
N PRO A 359 -16.31 -6.56 -34.01
CA PRO A 359 -17.43 -7.39 -33.65
C PRO A 359 -16.98 -8.86 -33.48
N PHE A 360 -17.52 -9.53 -32.46
CA PHE A 360 -17.29 -10.96 -32.24
C PHE A 360 -18.54 -11.63 -31.63
N THR A 361 -18.57 -12.95 -31.73
CA THR A 361 -19.66 -13.74 -31.14
C THR A 361 -19.06 -14.72 -30.16
N VAL A 362 -19.54 -14.69 -28.94
CA VAL A 362 -19.22 -15.70 -27.91
C VAL A 362 -20.21 -16.85 -28.05
N ASN A 363 -19.68 -18.03 -28.15
CA ASN A 363 -20.39 -19.31 -28.08
C ASN A 363 -19.62 -20.22 -27.11
N THR A 364 -19.94 -21.51 -27.08
CA THR A 364 -19.23 -22.47 -26.22
C THR A 364 -17.75 -22.71 -26.58
N ASP A 365 -17.29 -22.17 -27.71
CA ASP A 365 -15.93 -22.34 -28.20
C ASP A 365 -15.05 -21.17 -27.72
N LEU A 366 -13.73 -21.41 -27.65
CA LEU A 366 -12.76 -20.39 -27.41
C LEU A 366 -12.67 -19.43 -28.60
N SER A 367 -12.96 -18.15 -28.38
CA SER A 367 -12.79 -17.10 -29.37
C SER A 367 -11.40 -16.45 -29.24
N THR A 368 -10.64 -16.41 -30.33
CA THR A 368 -9.33 -15.73 -30.35
C THR A 368 -9.41 -14.46 -31.19
N ILE A 369 -9.03 -13.32 -30.61
CA ILE A 369 -9.03 -12.00 -31.26
C ILE A 369 -7.67 -11.38 -31.07
N ASN A 370 -6.86 -11.37 -32.13
CA ASN A 370 -5.57 -10.67 -32.11
C ASN A 370 -5.74 -9.26 -32.67
N LEU A 371 -5.07 -8.29 -32.05
CA LEU A 371 -5.14 -6.89 -32.39
C LEU A 371 -3.76 -6.40 -32.81
N ALA A 372 -3.52 -6.42 -34.12
CA ALA A 372 -2.30 -5.93 -34.74
C ALA A 372 -2.38 -4.40 -34.93
N ASN A 373 -1.38 -3.68 -34.48
CA ASN A 373 -1.37 -2.23 -34.46
C ASN A 373 -0.04 -1.65 -34.97
N SER A 374 -0.11 -0.48 -35.58
CA SER A 374 0.98 0.49 -35.53
C SER A 374 0.70 1.52 -34.45
N SER A 375 1.69 2.31 -34.08
CA SER A 375 1.50 3.37 -33.06
C SER A 375 2.06 4.70 -33.56
N THR A 376 1.35 5.76 -33.21
CA THR A 376 1.80 7.16 -33.39
C THR A 376 2.47 7.70 -32.12
N GLU A 377 2.57 6.87 -31.07
CA GLU A 377 3.20 7.26 -29.82
C GLU A 377 4.68 7.59 -30.05
N PRO A 378 5.14 8.78 -29.68
CA PRO A 378 6.56 9.10 -29.68
C PRO A 378 7.26 8.28 -28.58
N LEU A 379 8.59 8.30 -28.60
CA LEU A 379 9.37 7.70 -27.51
C LEU A 379 8.91 8.28 -26.16
N ASP A 380 8.72 7.40 -25.18
CA ASP A 380 8.31 7.75 -23.82
C ASP A 380 9.01 6.85 -22.80
N LEU A 381 9.95 7.40 -22.04
CA LEU A 381 10.56 6.73 -20.89
C LEU A 381 9.89 7.18 -19.62
N ARG A 382 9.47 6.24 -18.81
CA ARG A 382 8.83 6.50 -17.52
C ARG A 382 9.61 5.89 -16.37
N VAL A 383 9.60 6.56 -15.22
CA VAL A 383 10.18 6.04 -13.97
C VAL A 383 9.14 5.87 -12.87
N SER A 384 9.40 4.91 -11.99
CA SER A 384 8.64 4.72 -10.75
C SER A 384 9.59 4.37 -9.61
N LEU A 385 9.41 5.02 -8.48
CA LEU A 385 10.15 4.81 -7.24
C LEU A 385 9.17 4.42 -6.14
N ALA A 386 9.50 3.41 -5.35
CA ALA A 386 8.69 3.01 -4.21
C ALA A 386 9.58 2.52 -3.07
N GLY A 387 9.41 3.10 -1.89
CA GLY A 387 10.08 2.66 -0.66
C GLY A 387 9.23 1.64 0.10
N THR A 388 9.90 0.71 0.80
CA THR A 388 9.24 -0.12 1.81
C THR A 388 8.99 0.74 3.08
N VAL A 389 9.25 0.30 4.26
CA VAL A 389 8.99 1.05 5.51
C VAL A 389 10.26 1.70 6.04
N PHE A 390 10.25 3.01 6.29
CA PHE A 390 11.38 3.76 6.82
C PHE A 390 11.32 3.83 8.35
N ARG A 391 12.26 3.15 9.02
CA ARG A 391 12.35 3.10 10.50
C ARG A 391 13.74 3.54 10.98
N PRO A 392 13.85 4.33 12.07
CA PRO A 392 15.14 4.78 12.58
C PRO A 392 16.05 3.60 12.95
N GLY A 393 17.26 3.57 12.37
CA GLY A 393 18.26 2.53 12.61
C GLY A 393 18.14 1.28 11.74
N PHE A 394 17.11 1.17 10.92
CA PHE A 394 16.89 0.01 10.05
C PHE A 394 17.16 0.34 8.58
N PRO A 395 17.65 -0.64 7.79
CA PRO A 395 17.73 -0.51 6.35
C PRO A 395 16.34 -0.61 5.71
N THR A 396 16.19 0.07 4.58
CA THR A 396 14.96 0.10 3.76
C THR A 396 15.35 -0.05 2.30
N GLN A 397 14.50 -0.67 1.49
CA GLN A 397 14.71 -0.79 0.05
C GLN A 397 13.83 0.19 -0.71
N TYR A 398 14.44 0.94 -1.61
CA TYR A 398 13.78 1.59 -2.73
C TYR A 398 13.76 0.67 -3.93
N HIS A 399 12.59 0.43 -4.48
CA HIS A 399 12.39 -0.27 -5.74
C HIS A 399 12.33 0.76 -6.87
N VAL A 400 13.27 0.65 -7.79
CA VAL A 400 13.43 1.53 -8.94
C VAL A 400 12.94 0.80 -10.18
N LEU A 401 12.00 1.41 -10.91
CA LEU A 401 11.54 0.95 -12.21
C LEU A 401 11.82 2.02 -13.25
N VAL A 402 12.43 1.62 -14.36
CA VAL A 402 12.51 2.40 -15.60
C VAL A 402 11.86 1.59 -16.70
N ARG A 403 10.99 2.22 -17.48
CA ARG A 403 10.24 1.56 -18.53
C ARG A 403 10.14 2.45 -19.76
N ASN A 404 10.28 1.84 -20.92
CA ASN A 404 9.89 2.43 -22.18
C ASN A 404 8.40 2.11 -22.42
N ASP A 405 7.51 3.08 -22.33
CA ASP A 405 6.08 2.89 -22.55
C ASP A 405 5.68 3.04 -24.03
N SER A 406 6.66 3.16 -24.93
CA SER A 406 6.45 3.34 -26.37
C SER A 406 6.98 2.14 -27.18
N PRO A 407 6.51 1.97 -28.44
CA PRO A 407 7.07 1.00 -29.36
C PRO A 407 8.43 1.41 -29.94
N GLN A 408 8.86 2.66 -29.72
CA GLN A 408 10.12 3.22 -30.22
C GLN A 408 11.29 2.72 -29.36
N GLN A 409 12.42 2.44 -29.98
CA GLN A 409 13.65 2.14 -29.23
C GLN A 409 14.25 3.45 -28.69
N SER A 410 14.62 3.49 -27.41
CA SER A 410 15.31 4.64 -26.82
C SER A 410 16.78 4.71 -27.25
N GLY A 411 17.41 5.86 -27.04
CA GLY A 411 18.87 5.95 -26.91
C GLY A 411 19.35 5.42 -25.55
N PRO A 412 20.67 5.42 -25.30
CA PRO A 412 21.19 5.19 -23.96
C PRO A 412 20.53 6.16 -22.96
N ALA A 413 20.13 5.65 -21.80
CA ALA A 413 19.42 6.41 -20.79
C ALA A 413 20.31 6.65 -19.56
N THR A 414 20.21 7.83 -18.99
CA THR A 414 20.82 8.14 -17.68
C THR A 414 19.72 8.26 -16.65
N VAL A 415 19.80 7.44 -15.60
CA VAL A 415 18.88 7.43 -14.46
C VAL A 415 19.56 8.03 -13.25
N THR A 416 18.90 8.95 -12.58
CA THR A 416 19.43 9.62 -11.40
C THR A 416 18.45 9.51 -10.24
N LEU A 417 18.93 9.01 -9.11
CA LEU A 417 18.21 8.99 -7.84
C LEU A 417 18.85 10.01 -6.89
N GLU A 418 18.11 11.04 -6.55
CA GLU A 418 18.44 11.99 -5.50
C GLU A 418 17.74 11.55 -4.21
N LEU A 419 18.51 11.01 -3.27
CA LEU A 419 18.00 10.59 -1.97
C LEU A 419 17.70 11.79 -1.08
N ASP A 420 16.65 11.68 -0.28
CA ASP A 420 16.44 12.62 0.83
C ASP A 420 17.73 12.77 1.66
N PRO A 421 18.11 14.01 2.05
CA PRO A 421 19.34 14.25 2.80
C PRO A 421 19.45 13.49 4.13
N THR A 422 18.33 13.05 4.69
CA THR A 422 18.26 12.25 5.92
C THR A 422 18.73 10.82 5.70
N LEU A 423 18.59 10.28 4.48
CA LEU A 423 18.87 8.88 4.16
C LEU A 423 20.36 8.68 3.83
N VAL A 424 20.87 7.51 4.20
CA VAL A 424 22.25 7.08 3.89
C VAL A 424 22.20 5.93 2.90
N PHE A 425 22.85 6.07 1.75
CA PHE A 425 23.01 5.00 0.78
C PHE A 425 23.81 3.84 1.38
N VAL A 426 23.36 2.61 1.17
CA VAL A 426 24.02 1.37 1.61
C VAL A 426 24.52 0.57 0.42
N SER A 427 23.64 0.22 -0.51
CA SER A 427 23.95 -0.61 -1.68
C SER A 427 22.92 -0.47 -2.79
N SER A 428 23.27 -0.95 -3.97
CA SER A 428 22.34 -1.08 -5.11
C SER A 428 22.62 -2.40 -5.83
N THR A 429 21.57 -3.10 -6.27
CA THR A 429 21.71 -4.35 -7.03
C THR A 429 22.24 -4.13 -8.44
N VAL A 430 22.03 -2.94 -9.01
CA VAL A 430 22.71 -2.50 -10.24
C VAL A 430 23.80 -1.53 -9.83
N ALA A 431 25.03 -1.79 -10.31
CA ALA A 431 26.18 -0.93 -9.98
C ALA A 431 25.95 0.50 -10.50
N ALA A 432 26.09 1.49 -9.63
CA ALA A 432 26.00 2.88 -10.02
C ALA A 432 27.19 3.28 -10.90
N SER A 433 26.94 4.07 -11.94
CA SER A 433 27.99 4.65 -12.79
C SER A 433 28.72 5.79 -12.09
N ASN A 434 28.02 6.53 -11.23
CA ASN A 434 28.55 7.63 -10.44
C ASN A 434 27.77 7.83 -9.14
N MET A 435 28.46 8.34 -8.12
CA MET A 435 27.85 8.78 -6.86
C MET A 435 28.48 10.10 -6.42
N SER A 436 27.64 11.08 -6.08
CA SER A 436 28.08 12.40 -5.58
C SER A 436 27.11 12.88 -4.50
N GLY A 437 27.55 12.81 -3.23
CA GLY A 437 26.66 13.11 -2.11
C GLY A 437 25.48 12.15 -2.06
N ASN A 438 24.28 12.69 -2.06
CA ASN A 438 23.03 11.92 -2.04
C ASN A 438 22.50 11.56 -3.45
N THR A 439 23.24 11.90 -4.50
CA THR A 439 22.88 11.65 -5.89
C THR A 439 23.58 10.40 -6.40
N ILE A 440 22.82 9.44 -6.90
CA ILE A 440 23.27 8.17 -7.46
C ILE A 440 22.83 8.14 -8.93
N THR A 441 23.75 7.82 -9.83
CA THR A 441 23.51 7.82 -11.27
C THR A 441 23.84 6.47 -11.88
N TRP A 442 23.01 6.01 -12.81
CA TRP A 442 23.21 4.83 -13.63
C TRP A 442 23.14 5.22 -15.11
N ASP A 443 24.15 4.83 -15.88
CA ASP A 443 24.12 4.91 -17.33
C ASP A 443 23.68 3.54 -17.87
N LEU A 444 22.51 3.50 -18.48
CA LEU A 444 21.85 2.29 -18.94
C LEU A 444 21.91 2.19 -20.48
N PRO A 445 21.90 0.97 -21.03
CA PRO A 445 21.77 0.77 -22.46
C PRO A 445 20.42 1.30 -22.97
N ALA A 446 20.27 1.37 -24.28
CA ALA A 446 18.99 1.70 -24.92
C ALA A 446 17.92 0.65 -24.53
N PHE A 447 16.69 1.14 -24.29
CA PHE A 447 15.53 0.32 -24.03
C PHE A 447 14.83 -0.03 -25.36
N THR A 448 14.52 -1.30 -25.55
CA THR A 448 13.67 -1.74 -26.67
C THR A 448 12.20 -1.41 -26.41
N SER A 449 11.32 -1.66 -27.38
CA SER A 449 9.86 -1.45 -27.26
C SER A 449 9.31 -2.07 -25.99
N PHE A 450 8.62 -1.28 -25.18
CA PHE A 450 7.95 -1.66 -23.92
C PHE A 450 8.85 -2.35 -22.89
N GLN A 451 10.16 -2.30 -23.06
CA GLN A 451 11.11 -2.89 -22.13
C GLN A 451 11.08 -2.17 -20.79
N ALA A 452 11.06 -2.96 -19.73
CA ALA A 452 11.21 -2.47 -18.36
C ALA A 452 12.50 -3.03 -17.74
N MET A 453 13.13 -2.22 -16.89
CA MET A 453 14.24 -2.62 -16.03
C MET A 453 13.93 -2.22 -14.60
N GLN A 454 14.10 -3.15 -13.67
CA GLN A 454 13.84 -2.93 -12.26
C GLN A 454 15.01 -3.38 -11.41
N TRP A 455 15.31 -2.61 -10.36
CA TRP A 455 16.31 -2.97 -9.36
C TRP A 455 15.98 -2.31 -8.03
N TYR A 456 16.69 -2.64 -6.97
CA TYR A 456 16.52 -2.00 -5.67
C TYR A 456 17.80 -1.35 -5.16
N VAL A 457 17.59 -0.28 -4.39
CA VAL A 457 18.60 0.51 -3.71
C VAL A 457 18.33 0.41 -2.21
N THR A 458 19.29 -0.15 -1.46
CA THR A 458 19.19 -0.20 -0.01
C THR A 458 19.71 1.11 0.58
N VAL A 459 18.90 1.71 1.42
CA VAL A 459 19.22 2.92 2.18
C VAL A 459 19.01 2.68 3.66
N GLN A 460 19.60 3.50 4.51
CA GLN A 460 19.43 3.43 5.95
C GLN A 460 18.90 4.75 6.49
N THR A 461 17.87 4.67 7.31
CA THR A 461 17.42 5.78 8.15
C THR A 461 18.30 5.84 9.40
N PRO A 462 19.03 6.94 9.69
CA PRO A 462 19.90 7.03 10.86
C PRO A 462 19.15 6.83 12.19
N VAL A 463 19.84 6.25 13.17
CA VAL A 463 19.34 6.14 14.54
C VAL A 463 19.09 7.55 15.10
N GLY A 464 17.91 7.76 15.69
CA GLY A 464 17.52 9.05 16.26
C GLY A 464 16.82 9.99 15.30
N THR A 465 16.55 9.60 14.05
CA THR A 465 15.64 10.34 13.16
C THR A 465 14.27 10.39 13.79
N PRO A 466 13.64 11.58 13.98
CA PRO A 466 12.34 11.69 14.61
C PRO A 466 11.26 10.98 13.80
N LEU A 467 10.29 10.35 14.50
CA LEU A 467 9.09 9.81 13.85
C LEU A 467 8.28 10.95 13.23
N GLY A 468 7.67 10.69 12.07
CA GLY A 468 6.97 11.69 11.28
C GLY A 468 7.89 12.59 10.44
N THR A 469 9.22 12.38 10.43
CA THR A 469 10.10 13.07 9.49
C THR A 469 9.71 12.70 8.07
N LEU A 470 9.38 13.69 7.24
CA LEU A 470 9.07 13.50 5.83
C LEU A 470 10.38 13.24 5.06
N LEU A 471 10.37 12.24 4.22
CA LEU A 471 11.45 11.84 3.34
C LEU A 471 11.01 12.05 1.90
N ASN A 472 11.77 12.80 1.11
CA ASN A 472 11.48 13.04 -0.29
C ASN A 472 12.68 12.64 -1.14
N SER A 473 12.56 11.52 -1.85
CA SER A 473 13.57 11.06 -2.80
C SER A 473 13.04 11.18 -4.22
N THR A 474 13.88 11.68 -5.13
CA THR A 474 13.48 11.96 -6.52
C THR A 474 14.24 11.05 -7.48
N LEU A 475 13.50 10.35 -8.33
CA LEU A 475 14.04 9.54 -9.42
C LEU A 475 13.77 10.23 -10.74
N THR A 476 14.79 10.35 -11.58
CA THR A 476 14.67 10.93 -12.92
C THR A 476 15.31 10.03 -13.97
N VAL A 477 14.76 10.04 -15.17
CA VAL A 477 15.40 9.46 -16.36
C VAL A 477 15.59 10.52 -17.41
N SER A 478 16.69 10.46 -18.12
CA SER A 478 16.95 11.28 -19.31
C SER A 478 17.48 10.42 -20.44
N ASN A 479 17.18 10.82 -21.66
CA ASN A 479 17.53 10.12 -22.88
C ASN A 479 18.10 11.14 -23.91
N THR A 480 18.86 10.66 -24.86
CA THR A 480 19.46 11.47 -25.93
C THR A 480 18.51 11.74 -27.09
N LEU A 481 17.41 10.99 -27.19
CA LEU A 481 16.40 11.14 -28.24
C LEU A 481 15.23 11.99 -27.72
N PRO A 482 14.50 12.69 -28.60
CA PRO A 482 13.30 13.43 -28.21
C PRO A 482 12.23 12.47 -27.66
N GLU A 483 11.57 12.88 -26.60
CA GLU A 483 10.45 12.16 -25.96
C GLU A 483 9.16 12.98 -26.07
N GLY A 484 8.03 12.28 -26.10
CA GLY A 484 6.72 12.89 -26.20
C GLY A 484 6.19 13.43 -24.88
N ASN A 485 6.54 12.75 -23.78
CA ASN A 485 6.10 13.11 -22.44
C ASN A 485 7.29 13.13 -21.47
N LEU A 486 7.64 14.31 -20.99
CA LEU A 486 8.73 14.48 -20.02
C LEU A 486 8.25 14.54 -18.56
N VAL A 487 6.95 14.55 -18.33
CA VAL A 487 6.40 14.68 -16.97
C VAL A 487 6.62 13.39 -16.18
N ASN A 488 6.46 12.23 -16.82
CA ASN A 488 6.64 10.92 -16.21
C ASN A 488 8.12 10.47 -16.15
N ASN A 489 9.05 11.25 -16.70
CA ASN A 489 10.50 11.07 -16.56
C ASN A 489 10.97 11.37 -15.13
N THR A 490 10.14 11.92 -14.29
CA THR A 490 10.44 12.24 -12.91
C THR A 490 9.38 11.64 -11.99
N HIS A 491 9.83 10.95 -10.96
CA HIS A 491 8.97 10.44 -9.89
C HIS A 491 9.57 10.80 -8.53
N ILE A 492 8.73 11.37 -7.66
CA ILE A 492 9.10 11.66 -6.27
C ILE A 492 8.40 10.64 -5.39
N ASP A 493 9.14 9.93 -4.57
CA ASP A 493 8.58 9.12 -3.49
C ASP A 493 8.64 9.93 -2.20
N ALA A 494 7.47 10.24 -1.65
CA ALA A 494 7.33 11.00 -0.42
C ALA A 494 6.80 10.06 0.67
N ASP A 495 7.62 9.77 1.64
CA ASP A 495 7.27 8.86 2.74
C ASP A 495 7.58 9.50 4.09
N SER A 496 7.16 8.89 5.18
CA SER A 496 7.44 9.36 6.53
C SER A 496 8.14 8.29 7.34
N VAL A 497 9.02 8.73 8.23
CA VAL A 497 9.68 7.86 9.20
C VAL A 497 8.67 7.39 10.24
N VAL A 498 8.49 6.08 10.36
CA VAL A 498 7.50 5.47 11.27
C VAL A 498 8.18 4.62 12.35
N GLY A 499 7.43 4.35 13.41
CA GLY A 499 7.81 3.40 14.45
C GLY A 499 7.33 1.98 14.13
N SER A 500 7.09 1.17 15.16
CA SER A 500 6.41 -0.12 15.01
C SER A 500 4.95 0.12 14.62
N PHE A 501 4.52 -0.47 13.51
CA PHE A 501 3.16 -0.35 13.00
C PHE A 501 2.83 -1.58 12.14
N ASP A 502 1.56 -1.76 11.74
CA ASP A 502 1.19 -2.86 10.84
C ASP A 502 1.88 -2.68 9.48
N PRO A 503 2.71 -3.64 9.05
CA PRO A 503 3.45 -3.55 7.80
C PRO A 503 2.61 -3.87 6.55
N ASN A 504 1.36 -4.30 6.73
CA ASN A 504 0.44 -4.63 5.65
C ASN A 504 -0.50 -3.44 5.45
N ASP A 505 -0.15 -2.53 4.57
CA ASP A 505 -0.90 -1.30 4.37
C ASP A 505 -1.11 -0.95 2.90
N LYS A 506 -2.10 -0.09 2.66
CA LYS A 506 -2.33 0.53 1.37
C LYS A 506 -2.34 2.04 1.53
N ARG A 507 -1.48 2.71 0.78
CA ARG A 507 -1.35 4.16 0.79
C ARG A 507 -1.73 4.76 -0.55
N ALA A 508 -2.40 5.91 -0.50
CA ALA A 508 -2.68 6.75 -1.65
C ALA A 508 -1.87 8.04 -1.57
N GLN A 509 -1.27 8.46 -2.67
CA GLN A 509 -0.59 9.73 -2.81
C GLN A 509 -1.10 10.45 -4.06
N THR A 510 -1.47 11.72 -3.93
CA THR A 510 -1.91 12.50 -5.07
C THR A 510 -0.72 13.02 -5.88
N SER A 511 -0.93 13.42 -7.13
CA SER A 511 0.14 13.85 -8.01
C SER A 511 0.88 15.10 -7.50
N THR A 512 0.20 16.01 -6.82
CA THR A 512 0.81 17.21 -6.20
C THR A 512 1.41 16.93 -4.83
N ARG A 513 1.01 15.83 -4.16
CA ARG A 513 1.37 15.51 -2.77
C ARG A 513 1.05 16.62 -1.77
N ALA A 514 0.15 17.50 -2.10
CA ALA A 514 -0.22 18.65 -1.27
C ALA A 514 -1.04 18.25 -0.05
N SER A 515 -1.65 17.07 -0.04
CA SER A 515 -2.44 16.54 1.07
C SER A 515 -2.37 15.01 1.13
N GLU A 516 -2.43 14.44 2.33
CA GLU A 516 -2.53 12.99 2.56
C GLU A 516 -3.99 12.51 2.60
N SER A 517 -4.96 13.41 2.69
CA SER A 517 -6.38 13.08 2.83
C SER A 517 -7.29 13.76 1.80
N LEU A 518 -6.75 14.68 1.00
CA LEU A 518 -7.51 15.42 -0.01
C LEU A 518 -6.93 15.17 -1.40
N TYR A 519 -7.82 15.02 -2.37
CA TYR A 519 -7.53 15.08 -3.79
C TYR A 519 -8.01 16.42 -4.35
N TYR A 520 -7.09 17.25 -4.81
CA TYR A 520 -7.45 18.58 -5.33
C TYR A 520 -7.85 18.50 -6.79
N ILE A 521 -9.16 18.59 -7.06
CA ILE A 521 -9.78 18.43 -8.41
C ILE A 521 -9.14 19.35 -9.46
N ASN A 522 -8.65 20.53 -9.05
CA ASN A 522 -8.06 21.53 -9.93
C ASN A 522 -6.53 21.47 -10.04
N GLU A 523 -5.88 20.58 -9.30
CA GLU A 523 -4.41 20.50 -9.23
C GLU A 523 -3.89 19.08 -9.43
N ASP A 524 -4.58 18.09 -8.85
CA ASP A 524 -4.18 16.69 -8.95
C ASP A 524 -4.69 16.04 -10.24
N GLU A 525 -3.89 15.17 -10.81
CA GLU A 525 -4.20 14.42 -12.01
C GLU A 525 -4.28 12.91 -11.74
N TRP A 526 -3.37 12.40 -10.91
CA TRP A 526 -3.20 11.00 -10.61
C TRP A 526 -3.28 10.72 -9.12
N ILE A 527 -3.65 9.48 -8.80
CA ILE A 527 -3.50 8.90 -7.47
C ILE A 527 -2.55 7.71 -7.61
N ASP A 528 -1.39 7.81 -6.98
CA ASP A 528 -0.42 6.72 -6.83
C ASP A 528 -0.82 5.87 -5.62
N TYR A 529 -1.05 4.58 -5.82
CA TYR A 529 -1.28 3.60 -4.77
C TYR A 529 -0.04 2.76 -4.55
N THR A 530 0.30 2.54 -3.29
CA THR A 530 1.34 1.58 -2.87
C THR A 530 0.72 0.62 -1.86
N ILE A 531 0.74 -0.67 -2.19
CA ILE A 531 0.34 -1.74 -1.27
C ILE A 531 1.63 -2.38 -0.77
N ARG A 532 1.84 -2.38 0.55
CA ARG A 532 2.99 -2.99 1.20
C ARG A 532 2.54 -4.21 1.98
N PHE A 533 3.39 -5.21 2.04
CA PHE A 533 3.12 -6.44 2.77
C PHE A 533 4.38 -6.98 3.43
N GLN A 534 4.21 -7.68 4.55
CA GLN A 534 5.30 -8.33 5.26
C GLN A 534 4.85 -9.69 5.77
N ASN A 535 5.69 -10.70 5.59
CA ASN A 535 5.49 -11.98 6.23
C ASN A 535 5.94 -11.92 7.69
N THR A 536 4.99 -11.76 8.59
CA THR A 536 5.19 -11.79 10.05
C THR A 536 4.94 -13.17 10.64
N GLY A 537 4.74 -14.18 9.80
CA GLY A 537 4.59 -15.58 10.20
C GLY A 537 5.86 -16.20 10.78
N THR A 538 5.91 -17.52 10.76
CA THR A 538 7.05 -18.32 11.31
C THR A 538 7.72 -19.18 10.24
N PHE A 539 7.31 -19.04 8.99
CA PHE A 539 7.82 -19.79 7.84
C PHE A 539 7.75 -18.94 6.57
N PRO A 540 8.64 -19.13 5.59
CA PRO A 540 8.57 -18.43 4.31
C PRO A 540 7.23 -18.67 3.60
N ALA A 541 6.63 -17.61 3.05
CA ALA A 541 5.46 -17.75 2.20
C ALA A 541 5.89 -18.16 0.78
N GLU A 542 5.29 -19.22 0.25
CA GLU A 542 5.61 -19.75 -1.07
C GLU A 542 5.09 -18.84 -2.19
N PHE A 543 3.89 -18.27 -1.99
CA PHE A 543 3.31 -17.29 -2.90
C PHE A 543 2.54 -16.22 -2.13
N VAL A 544 2.38 -15.04 -2.76
CA VAL A 544 1.54 -13.96 -2.27
C VAL A 544 0.57 -13.56 -3.38
N VAL A 545 -0.70 -13.40 -3.04
CA VAL A 545 -1.71 -12.84 -3.94
C VAL A 545 -2.26 -11.56 -3.33
N ILE A 546 -2.34 -10.50 -4.13
CA ILE A 546 -2.97 -9.24 -3.74
C ILE A 546 -4.16 -9.03 -4.65
N THR A 547 -5.33 -8.80 -4.08
CA THR A 547 -6.52 -8.38 -4.83
C THR A 547 -6.93 -6.99 -4.39
N ASP A 548 -7.31 -6.17 -5.35
CA ASP A 548 -7.75 -4.80 -5.13
C ASP A 548 -8.99 -4.52 -5.97
N THR A 549 -10.12 -4.31 -5.31
CA THR A 549 -11.34 -3.89 -5.98
C THR A 549 -11.31 -2.37 -6.11
N ILE A 550 -11.02 -1.91 -7.31
CA ILE A 550 -10.82 -0.50 -7.61
C ILE A 550 -12.14 0.27 -7.46
N ALA A 551 -12.11 1.32 -6.65
CA ALA A 551 -13.26 2.17 -6.37
C ALA A 551 -13.94 2.70 -7.65
N ALA A 552 -15.27 2.82 -7.64
CA ALA A 552 -16.04 3.27 -8.81
C ALA A 552 -15.67 4.69 -9.29
N GLU A 553 -15.15 5.51 -8.39
CA GLU A 553 -14.70 6.87 -8.64
C GLU A 553 -13.38 6.93 -9.44
N LEU A 554 -12.72 5.79 -9.67
CA LEU A 554 -11.46 5.71 -10.42
C LEU A 554 -11.70 5.15 -11.83
N ASP A 555 -10.98 5.66 -12.80
CA ASP A 555 -11.07 5.20 -14.18
C ASP A 555 -10.08 4.04 -14.44
N MET A 556 -10.58 2.82 -14.56
CA MET A 556 -9.79 1.61 -14.81
C MET A 556 -8.98 1.68 -16.12
N LEU A 557 -9.46 2.41 -17.12
CA LEU A 557 -8.78 2.56 -18.41
C LEU A 557 -7.50 3.41 -18.32
N THR A 558 -7.29 4.07 -17.18
CA THR A 558 -6.09 4.86 -16.89
C THR A 558 -5.06 4.13 -16.02
N PHE A 559 -5.24 2.82 -15.81
CA PHE A 559 -4.35 2.03 -14.97
C PHE A 559 -2.91 2.03 -15.52
N GLU A 560 -1.96 2.37 -14.64
CA GLU A 560 -0.54 2.25 -14.93
C GLU A 560 0.17 1.47 -13.83
N GLN A 561 0.83 0.37 -14.23
CA GLN A 561 1.64 -0.42 -13.31
C GLN A 561 2.94 0.30 -12.96
N GLY A 562 3.20 0.45 -11.68
CA GLY A 562 4.45 0.97 -11.11
C GLY A 562 5.43 -0.13 -10.69
N ALA A 563 6.37 0.23 -9.81
CA ALA A 563 7.37 -0.68 -9.26
C ALA A 563 6.73 -1.78 -8.39
N ALA A 564 7.38 -2.94 -8.32
CA ALA A 564 7.06 -4.01 -7.40
C ALA A 564 8.35 -4.60 -6.80
N SER A 565 8.25 -5.23 -5.64
CA SER A 565 9.43 -5.80 -4.96
C SER A 565 9.91 -7.10 -5.59
N HIS A 566 9.02 -7.88 -6.15
CA HIS A 566 9.29 -9.22 -6.67
C HIS A 566 8.64 -9.40 -8.04
N PRO A 567 9.07 -10.39 -8.82
CA PRO A 567 8.37 -10.76 -10.07
C PRO A 567 6.93 -11.14 -9.79
N PHE A 568 6.01 -10.69 -10.64
CA PHE A 568 4.58 -10.91 -10.50
C PHE A 568 3.90 -11.10 -11.85
N THR A 569 2.71 -11.68 -11.81
CA THR A 569 1.74 -11.60 -12.89
C THR A 569 0.58 -10.70 -12.44
N VAL A 570 0.00 -9.95 -13.36
CA VAL A 570 -1.19 -9.15 -13.08
C VAL A 570 -2.33 -9.60 -13.98
N SER A 571 -3.53 -9.71 -13.41
CA SER A 571 -4.76 -9.98 -14.14
C SER A 571 -5.85 -8.99 -13.75
N PHE A 572 -6.67 -8.66 -14.72
CA PHE A 572 -7.82 -7.77 -14.56
C PHE A 572 -9.07 -8.61 -14.67
N LYS A 573 -9.84 -8.63 -13.60
CA LYS A 573 -11.02 -9.48 -13.47
C LYS A 573 -12.28 -8.65 -13.53
N PRO A 574 -13.44 -9.24 -13.88
CA PRO A 574 -14.73 -8.60 -13.78
C PRO A 574 -14.96 -7.97 -12.41
N GLY A 575 -15.81 -6.92 -12.33
CA GLY A 575 -16.06 -6.22 -11.07
C GLY A 575 -14.91 -5.30 -10.63
N ARG A 576 -14.11 -4.83 -11.58
CA ARG A 576 -13.02 -3.85 -11.32
C ARG A 576 -11.89 -4.37 -10.42
N VAL A 577 -11.69 -5.70 -10.36
CA VAL A 577 -10.66 -6.31 -9.54
C VAL A 577 -9.34 -6.40 -10.29
N VAL A 578 -8.29 -5.88 -9.68
CA VAL A 578 -6.92 -6.09 -10.11
C VAL A 578 -6.27 -7.11 -9.18
N GLU A 579 -5.71 -8.16 -9.73
CA GLU A 579 -5.01 -9.20 -8.98
C GLU A 579 -3.53 -9.22 -9.38
N TRP A 580 -2.67 -9.07 -8.40
CA TRP A 580 -1.23 -9.32 -8.54
C TRP A 580 -0.89 -10.64 -7.86
N ARG A 581 -0.20 -11.50 -8.59
CA ARG A 581 0.20 -12.80 -8.10
C ARG A 581 1.71 -12.94 -8.15
N PHE A 582 2.32 -13.20 -7.01
CA PHE A 582 3.73 -13.41 -6.80
C PHE A 582 3.95 -14.91 -6.56
N ASP A 583 4.07 -15.70 -7.65
CA ASP A 583 4.36 -17.13 -7.57
C ASP A 583 5.84 -17.36 -7.24
N ASP A 584 6.14 -18.40 -6.47
CA ASP A 584 7.50 -18.77 -6.06
C ASP A 584 8.28 -17.61 -5.38
N ILE A 585 7.56 -16.73 -4.67
CA ILE A 585 8.17 -15.56 -4.03
C ILE A 585 9.16 -15.94 -2.92
N HIS A 586 8.90 -17.06 -2.20
CA HIS A 586 9.67 -17.53 -1.04
C HIS A 586 9.96 -16.40 -0.03
N LEU A 587 8.94 -15.60 0.27
CA LEU A 587 9.05 -14.42 1.14
C LEU A 587 9.38 -14.85 2.56
N LEU A 588 10.62 -14.58 2.99
CA LEU A 588 11.10 -14.97 4.32
C LEU A 588 10.24 -14.34 5.43
N ASP A 589 10.19 -15.00 6.57
CA ASP A 589 9.55 -14.44 7.76
C ASP A 589 10.44 -13.37 8.43
N SER A 590 9.82 -12.41 9.11
CA SER A 590 10.50 -11.28 9.72
C SER A 590 11.49 -11.63 10.83
N ALA A 591 11.38 -12.81 11.43
CA ALA A 591 12.32 -13.29 12.43
C ALA A 591 13.56 -13.91 11.78
N SER A 592 13.44 -14.46 10.57
CA SER A 592 14.54 -15.03 9.79
C SER A 592 15.36 -13.95 9.08
N ASP A 593 14.69 -13.03 8.39
CA ASP A 593 15.31 -11.87 7.75
C ASP A 593 14.30 -10.72 7.65
N GLU A 594 14.48 -9.70 8.47
CA GLU A 594 13.58 -8.55 8.53
C GLU A 594 13.47 -7.82 7.19
N LEU A 595 14.59 -7.57 6.51
CA LEU A 595 14.60 -6.83 5.24
C LEU A 595 13.99 -7.64 4.09
N ALA A 596 14.28 -8.93 4.04
CA ALA A 596 13.79 -9.83 3.00
C ALA A 596 12.35 -10.31 3.24
N SER A 597 11.75 -9.97 4.38
CA SER A 597 10.36 -10.32 4.68
C SER A 597 9.33 -9.34 4.08
N HIS A 598 9.79 -8.20 3.52
CA HIS A 598 8.93 -7.17 2.98
C HIS A 598 8.70 -7.32 1.48
N GLY A 599 7.50 -6.94 1.06
CA GLY A 599 7.15 -6.79 -0.33
C GLY A 599 6.27 -5.55 -0.58
N LEU A 600 6.18 -5.15 -1.83
CA LEU A 600 5.27 -4.10 -2.27
C LEU A 600 4.87 -4.25 -3.74
N VAL A 601 3.76 -3.60 -4.09
CA VAL A 601 3.38 -3.29 -5.46
C VAL A 601 2.85 -1.85 -5.54
N LYS A 602 3.21 -1.13 -6.59
CA LYS A 602 2.77 0.23 -6.85
C LYS A 602 2.02 0.30 -8.18
N PHE A 603 0.97 1.10 -8.22
CA PHE A 603 0.21 1.40 -9.44
C PHE A 603 -0.43 2.78 -9.30
N ARG A 604 -0.96 3.33 -10.39
CA ARG A 604 -1.70 4.59 -10.33
C ARG A 604 -2.90 4.59 -11.26
N LEU A 605 -3.86 5.45 -10.93
CA LEU A 605 -5.11 5.64 -11.64
C LEU A 605 -5.50 7.11 -11.62
N ARG A 606 -6.34 7.50 -12.57
CA ARG A 606 -7.03 8.81 -12.56
C ARG A 606 -8.44 8.64 -12.00
N PRO A 607 -8.99 9.65 -11.34
CA PRO A 607 -10.41 9.66 -11.04
C PRO A 607 -11.26 9.75 -12.31
N THR A 608 -12.44 9.13 -12.26
CA THR A 608 -13.48 9.29 -13.29
C THR A 608 -14.01 10.71 -13.28
N LEU A 609 -14.05 11.34 -14.44
CA LEU A 609 -14.56 12.72 -14.57
C LEU A 609 -16.01 12.75 -15.06
N PRO A 610 -16.83 13.72 -14.61
CA PRO A 610 -16.51 14.81 -13.70
C PRO A 610 -16.50 14.38 -12.22
N LEU A 611 -15.44 14.73 -11.48
CA LEU A 611 -15.36 14.51 -10.04
C LEU A 611 -15.96 15.68 -9.28
N VAL A 612 -16.81 15.39 -8.29
CA VAL A 612 -17.54 16.40 -7.50
C VAL A 612 -16.84 16.60 -6.15
N ALA A 613 -16.76 17.85 -5.68
CA ALA A 613 -16.23 18.14 -4.34
C ALA A 613 -17.06 17.43 -3.27
N GLY A 614 -16.40 16.85 -2.28
CA GLY A 614 -16.99 15.99 -1.25
C GLY A 614 -17.08 14.52 -1.63
N THR A 615 -16.76 14.14 -2.88
CA THR A 615 -16.66 12.71 -3.24
C THR A 615 -15.54 12.05 -2.45
N VAL A 616 -15.85 10.92 -1.82
CA VAL A 616 -14.87 10.12 -1.08
C VAL A 616 -14.40 8.98 -1.98
N ILE A 617 -13.10 8.92 -2.22
CA ILE A 617 -12.43 7.82 -2.93
C ILE A 617 -11.81 6.93 -1.86
N SER A 618 -12.43 5.77 -1.64
CA SER A 618 -11.97 4.81 -0.64
C SER A 618 -11.58 3.52 -1.32
N ASN A 619 -10.38 3.03 -1.04
CA ASN A 619 -9.86 1.84 -1.71
C ASN A 619 -9.09 0.95 -0.74
N THR A 620 -9.38 -0.37 -0.75
CA THR A 620 -8.83 -1.37 0.18
C THR A 620 -8.24 -2.52 -0.62
N ALA A 621 -7.17 -3.13 -0.13
CA ALA A 621 -6.58 -4.32 -0.74
C ALA A 621 -6.63 -5.51 0.22
N ASN A 622 -6.70 -6.72 -0.35
CA ASN A 622 -6.60 -7.98 0.36
C ASN A 622 -5.26 -8.64 0.01
N ILE A 623 -4.51 -9.07 1.01
CA ILE A 623 -3.18 -9.67 0.86
C ILE A 623 -3.25 -11.10 1.38
N TYR A 624 -3.05 -12.07 0.52
CA TYR A 624 -3.08 -13.50 0.84
C TYR A 624 -1.64 -14.03 0.87
N PHE A 625 -1.24 -14.60 1.99
CA PHE A 625 0.01 -15.33 2.13
C PHE A 625 -0.30 -16.83 2.06
N ASP A 626 0.14 -17.51 1.01
CA ASP A 626 -0.19 -18.90 0.73
C ASP A 626 -1.72 -19.15 0.71
N PHE A 627 -2.19 -20.11 1.47
CA PHE A 627 -3.61 -20.45 1.59
C PHE A 627 -4.26 -19.88 2.85
N ASN A 628 -3.62 -18.90 3.52
CA ASN A 628 -4.18 -18.28 4.71
C ASN A 628 -5.28 -17.27 4.34
N ASP A 629 -6.08 -16.92 5.34
CA ASP A 629 -7.06 -15.85 5.21
C ASP A 629 -6.37 -14.51 4.85
N PRO A 630 -7.03 -13.63 4.10
CA PRO A 630 -6.41 -12.38 3.69
C PRO A 630 -6.14 -11.45 4.87
N VAL A 631 -4.98 -10.82 4.83
CA VAL A 631 -4.75 -9.60 5.59
C VAL A 631 -5.37 -8.46 4.80
N ILE A 632 -6.40 -7.83 5.36
CA ILE A 632 -7.13 -6.73 4.75
C ILE A 632 -6.45 -5.44 5.19
N THR A 633 -6.05 -4.60 4.23
CA THR A 633 -5.43 -3.32 4.56
C THR A 633 -6.45 -2.33 5.11
N GLU A 634 -6.01 -1.40 5.94
CA GLU A 634 -6.81 -0.21 6.20
C GLU A 634 -7.14 0.50 4.88
N PRO A 635 -8.35 1.06 4.74
CA PRO A 635 -8.72 1.76 3.52
C PRO A 635 -7.87 3.02 3.34
N SER A 636 -7.32 3.20 2.15
CA SER A 636 -6.79 4.51 1.74
C SER A 636 -7.94 5.42 1.36
N VAL A 637 -8.08 6.56 2.03
CA VAL A 637 -9.23 7.46 1.85
C VAL A 637 -8.77 8.84 1.42
N LEU A 638 -9.27 9.30 0.28
CA LEU A 638 -9.09 10.66 -0.20
C LEU A 638 -10.46 11.32 -0.39
N THR A 639 -10.61 12.56 0.05
CA THR A 639 -11.80 13.36 -0.24
C THR A 639 -11.49 14.34 -1.36
N ALA A 640 -12.28 14.32 -2.42
CA ALA A 640 -12.13 15.25 -3.53
C ALA A 640 -12.58 16.65 -3.09
N GLU A 641 -11.70 17.64 -3.26
CA GLU A 641 -11.96 19.04 -2.92
C GLU A 641 -11.29 19.97 -3.93
N PHE A 642 -11.67 21.22 -3.95
CA PHE A 642 -10.93 22.24 -4.67
C PHE A 642 -9.87 22.85 -3.77
N SER A 643 -8.65 23.00 -4.28
CA SER A 643 -7.60 23.69 -3.55
C SER A 643 -8.05 25.15 -3.27
N THR A 644 -8.05 25.52 -2.00
CA THR A 644 -8.33 26.89 -1.54
C THR A 644 -7.06 27.71 -1.32
N GLY A 645 -5.89 27.13 -1.63
CA GLY A 645 -4.59 27.77 -1.44
C GLY A 645 -4.46 29.05 -2.24
N ALA A 646 -4.02 30.13 -1.61
CA ALA A 646 -3.44 31.25 -2.32
C ALA A 646 -2.17 30.70 -3.03
N GLN A 647 -2.19 30.63 -4.35
CA GLN A 647 -1.03 30.20 -5.14
C GLN A 647 0.19 31.02 -4.73
N GLY A 648 1.19 30.37 -4.16
CA GLY A 648 2.53 30.92 -4.13
C GLY A 648 2.95 31.17 -5.58
N GLN A 649 3.35 32.39 -5.89
CA GLN A 649 3.80 32.77 -7.24
C GLN A 649 4.92 31.83 -7.69
N GLU A 650 4.61 30.82 -8.50
CA GLU A 650 5.62 30.21 -9.35
C GLU A 650 5.93 31.21 -10.47
N GLN A 651 7.12 31.76 -10.43
CA GLN A 651 7.67 32.58 -11.51
C GLN A 651 7.88 31.69 -12.73
N GLY A 652 7.03 31.84 -13.76
CA GLY A 652 7.39 31.33 -15.08
C GLY A 652 6.30 30.91 -16.04
N GLN A 653 5.01 30.88 -15.65
CA GLN A 653 3.91 30.63 -16.60
C GLN A 653 2.96 31.82 -16.66
N GLY A 654 2.42 32.10 -17.85
CA GLY A 654 1.62 33.27 -18.13
C GLY A 654 0.52 33.51 -17.09
N GLN A 655 0.49 34.70 -16.50
CA GLN A 655 -0.55 35.08 -15.55
C GLN A 655 -1.82 35.50 -16.27
N MET A 656 -2.97 35.01 -15.78
CA MET A 656 -4.28 35.50 -16.21
C MET A 656 -4.86 36.39 -15.10
N LEU A 657 -5.23 37.61 -15.48
CA LEU A 657 -5.90 38.56 -14.60
C LEU A 657 -7.39 38.60 -14.93
N LEU A 658 -8.22 38.45 -13.91
CA LEU A 658 -9.67 38.52 -13.97
C LEU A 658 -10.18 39.78 -13.24
N GLN A 659 -10.88 40.68 -13.96
CA GLN A 659 -11.40 41.92 -13.38
C GLN A 659 -12.78 42.28 -13.96
N PRO A 660 -13.73 42.79 -13.13
CA PRO A 660 -13.67 42.80 -11.66
C PRO A 660 -13.84 41.41 -11.08
N ASN A 661 -13.22 41.15 -9.95
CA ASN A 661 -13.47 39.93 -9.17
C ASN A 661 -13.68 40.36 -7.68
N PRO A 662 -14.91 40.28 -7.15
CA PRO A 662 -16.14 39.69 -7.71
C PRO A 662 -16.71 40.41 -8.94
N ALA A 663 -17.38 39.64 -9.84
CA ALA A 663 -17.99 40.11 -11.06
C ALA A 663 -19.54 40.09 -10.96
N SER A 664 -20.22 41.11 -11.55
CA SER A 664 -21.68 41.10 -11.66
C SER A 664 -22.17 40.72 -13.09
N ASP A 665 -21.74 41.41 -14.11
CA ASP A 665 -22.26 41.18 -15.47
C ASP A 665 -21.16 40.74 -16.45
N ASP A 666 -20.01 41.37 -16.37
CA ASP A 666 -18.88 41.15 -17.28
C ASP A 666 -17.60 40.85 -16.48
N LEU A 667 -16.76 40.00 -17.05
CA LEU A 667 -15.46 39.64 -16.54
C LEU A 667 -14.41 39.85 -17.65
N LEU A 668 -13.49 40.77 -17.41
CA LEU A 668 -12.34 41.02 -18.29
C LEU A 668 -11.23 40.01 -17.97
N LEU A 669 -10.80 39.27 -18.99
CA LEU A 669 -9.69 38.35 -18.96
C LEU A 669 -8.49 38.99 -19.64
N ARG A 670 -7.35 38.98 -18.98
CA ARG A 670 -6.08 39.43 -19.56
C ARG A 670 -4.97 38.44 -19.24
N VAL A 671 -4.26 37.97 -20.25
CA VAL A 671 -3.09 37.11 -20.11
C VAL A 671 -1.82 37.90 -20.44
N THR A 672 -0.75 37.62 -19.74
CA THR A 672 0.54 38.32 -19.90
C THR A 672 1.36 37.76 -21.03
N ASP A 673 1.11 36.50 -21.43
CA ASP A 673 1.86 35.84 -22.50
C ASP A 673 0.92 35.00 -23.38
N GLY A 674 1.06 35.13 -24.71
CA GLY A 674 0.29 34.40 -25.70
C GLY A 674 -1.14 34.92 -25.92
N ALA A 675 -1.98 34.12 -26.57
CA ALA A 675 -3.40 34.37 -26.80
C ALA A 675 -4.25 33.23 -26.23
N ILE A 676 -5.39 33.55 -25.63
CA ILE A 676 -6.36 32.56 -25.18
C ILE A 676 -7.05 31.98 -26.42
N GLU A 677 -7.04 30.68 -26.59
CA GLU A 677 -7.76 30.01 -27.68
C GLU A 677 -9.19 29.68 -27.25
N VAL A 678 -9.36 29.03 -26.10
CA VAL A 678 -10.66 28.67 -25.55
C VAL A 678 -10.68 28.90 -24.05
N ILE A 679 -11.83 29.35 -23.54
CA ILE A 679 -12.11 29.33 -22.10
C ILE A 679 -13.22 28.36 -21.79
N THR A 680 -13.11 27.74 -20.62
CA THR A 680 -14.16 26.94 -20.00
C THR A 680 -14.40 27.47 -18.59
N VAL A 681 -15.65 27.74 -18.24
CA VAL A 681 -16.06 28.13 -16.89
C VAL A 681 -16.74 26.96 -16.23
N ILE A 682 -16.25 26.59 -15.06
CA ILE A 682 -16.71 25.46 -14.25
C ILE A 682 -17.30 25.99 -12.94
N ALA A 683 -18.50 25.55 -12.60
CA ALA A 683 -19.13 25.84 -11.31
C ALA A 683 -18.44 25.06 -10.18
N ALA A 684 -18.68 25.42 -8.92
CA ALA A 684 -18.09 24.78 -7.75
C ALA A 684 -18.46 23.27 -7.61
N ASP A 685 -19.53 22.84 -8.31
CA ASP A 685 -19.96 21.44 -8.39
C ASP A 685 -19.29 20.64 -9.54
N GLY A 686 -18.24 21.18 -10.15
CA GLY A 686 -17.50 20.55 -11.26
C GLY A 686 -18.18 20.64 -12.64
N ARG A 687 -19.39 21.17 -12.72
CA ARG A 687 -20.16 21.23 -13.98
C ARG A 687 -19.67 22.38 -14.86
N GLU A 688 -19.38 22.09 -16.13
CA GLU A 688 -19.13 23.12 -17.15
C GLU A 688 -20.42 23.97 -17.36
N VAL A 689 -20.29 25.27 -17.15
CA VAL A 689 -21.40 26.22 -17.28
C VAL A 689 -21.26 27.16 -18.46
N MET A 690 -20.04 27.30 -19.00
CA MET A 690 -19.77 28.13 -20.18
C MET A 690 -18.50 27.65 -20.89
N ARG A 691 -18.52 27.64 -22.23
CA ARG A 691 -17.32 27.48 -23.05
C ARG A 691 -17.36 28.50 -24.21
N GLN A 692 -16.22 29.17 -24.42
CA GLN A 692 -16.13 30.20 -25.47
C GLN A 692 -14.73 30.24 -26.10
N TRP A 693 -14.68 30.34 -27.44
CA TRP A 693 -13.46 30.54 -28.21
C TRP A 693 -13.15 32.02 -28.31
N LEU A 694 -11.94 32.48 -27.96
CA LEU A 694 -11.60 33.89 -27.84
C LEU A 694 -10.54 34.37 -28.85
N ARG A 695 -9.43 33.66 -29.00
CA ARG A 695 -8.28 33.99 -29.88
C ARG A 695 -7.68 35.37 -29.63
N SER A 696 -7.57 35.78 -28.36
CA SER A 696 -7.08 37.10 -27.95
C SER A 696 -6.38 37.02 -26.61
N SER A 697 -5.40 37.90 -26.36
CA SER A 697 -4.74 38.07 -25.07
C SER A 697 -5.54 38.91 -24.06
N ASN A 698 -6.63 39.57 -24.54
CA ASN A 698 -7.48 40.42 -23.71
C ASN A 698 -8.93 40.31 -24.24
N SER A 699 -9.83 39.82 -23.44
CA SER A 699 -11.23 39.58 -23.81
C SER A 699 -12.17 39.80 -22.64
N THR A 700 -13.39 40.26 -22.92
CA THR A 700 -14.45 40.37 -21.93
C THR A 700 -15.49 39.29 -22.21
N ILE A 701 -15.88 38.57 -21.16
CA ILE A 701 -16.94 37.56 -21.21
C ILE A 701 -18.12 38.00 -20.35
N GLY A 702 -19.35 37.77 -20.82
CA GLY A 702 -20.57 38.04 -20.05
C GLY A 702 -20.82 36.92 -19.08
N VAL A 703 -20.92 37.23 -17.79
CA VAL A 703 -21.23 36.29 -16.72
C VAL A 703 -22.56 36.55 -16.03
N SER A 704 -23.36 37.49 -16.59
CA SER A 704 -24.68 37.87 -16.04
C SER A 704 -25.68 36.70 -15.96
N GLY A 705 -25.55 35.68 -16.82
CA GLY A 705 -26.39 34.49 -16.84
C GLY A 705 -26.01 33.42 -15.79
N LEU A 706 -24.90 33.60 -15.08
CA LEU A 706 -24.46 32.66 -14.05
C LEU A 706 -25.12 33.00 -12.70
N PRO A 707 -25.58 32.00 -11.92
CA PRO A 707 -26.00 32.20 -10.54
C PRO A 707 -24.88 32.79 -9.65
N ALA A 708 -25.24 33.50 -8.57
CA ALA A 708 -24.25 33.96 -7.61
C ALA A 708 -23.49 32.76 -6.98
N GLY A 709 -22.16 32.88 -6.95
CA GLY A 709 -21.32 31.78 -6.47
C GLY A 709 -19.86 31.86 -6.92
N SER A 710 -19.06 30.85 -6.55
CA SER A 710 -17.66 30.72 -6.99
C SER A 710 -17.56 29.87 -8.23
N TYR A 711 -16.70 30.29 -9.15
CA TYR A 711 -16.46 29.66 -10.44
C TYR A 711 -14.95 29.56 -10.72
N PHE A 712 -14.56 28.53 -11.48
CA PHE A 712 -13.21 28.40 -12.01
C PHE A 712 -13.24 28.68 -13.52
N LEU A 713 -12.34 29.52 -13.98
CA LEU A 713 -12.13 29.80 -15.38
C LEU A 713 -10.83 29.13 -15.83
N ILE A 714 -10.92 28.25 -16.79
CA ILE A 714 -9.80 27.54 -17.40
C ILE A 714 -9.60 28.13 -18.80
N ALA A 715 -8.45 28.70 -19.07
CA ALA A 715 -8.06 29.21 -20.35
C ALA A 715 -7.00 28.30 -21.00
N THR A 716 -7.31 27.72 -22.15
CA THR A 716 -6.32 27.05 -23.00
C THR A 716 -5.72 28.06 -23.94
N MET A 717 -4.41 28.14 -23.92
CA MET A 717 -3.64 29.10 -24.70
C MET A 717 -3.32 28.54 -26.09
N SER A 718 -3.02 29.41 -27.06
CA SER A 718 -2.65 29.04 -28.43
C SER A 718 -1.35 28.21 -28.54
N ASN A 719 -0.54 28.17 -27.49
CA ASN A 719 0.66 27.35 -27.38
C ASN A 719 0.41 25.99 -26.65
N GLY A 720 -0.86 25.67 -26.38
CA GLY A 720 -1.25 24.45 -25.66
C GLY A 720 -1.18 24.52 -24.13
N SER A 721 -0.59 25.60 -23.55
CA SER A 721 -0.58 25.75 -22.10
C SER A 721 -1.97 26.09 -21.54
N VAL A 722 -2.22 25.72 -20.28
CA VAL A 722 -3.49 25.93 -19.60
C VAL A 722 -3.27 26.84 -18.40
N VAL A 723 -4.07 27.91 -18.32
CA VAL A 723 -4.07 28.84 -17.18
C VAL A 723 -5.43 28.77 -16.50
N ARG A 724 -5.44 28.74 -15.16
CA ARG A 724 -6.66 28.58 -14.35
C ARG A 724 -6.75 29.70 -13.33
N GLU A 725 -7.93 30.29 -13.20
CA GLU A 725 -8.19 31.35 -12.23
C GLU A 725 -9.60 31.24 -11.67
N ARG A 726 -9.77 31.63 -10.40
CA ARG A 726 -11.06 31.65 -9.74
C ARG A 726 -11.67 33.05 -9.75
N PHE A 727 -12.99 33.12 -9.97
CA PHE A 727 -13.74 34.34 -9.75
C PHE A 727 -15.03 34.09 -8.97
N THR A 728 -15.53 35.14 -8.32
CA THR A 728 -16.81 35.13 -7.63
C THR A 728 -17.83 35.91 -8.44
N LYS A 729 -18.98 35.32 -8.74
CA LYS A 729 -20.16 35.97 -9.32
C LYS A 729 -21.05 36.48 -8.20
N LEU A 730 -21.40 37.79 -8.23
CA LEU A 730 -22.33 38.44 -7.29
C LEU A 730 -23.78 38.18 -7.64
#